data_2438435604f172ec54cd2264db70eda6
#
_entry.id   2438435604f172ec54cd2264db70eda6
#
_cell.length_a   1.000
_cell.length_b   1.000
_cell.length_c   1.000
_cell.angle_alpha   90.00
_cell.angle_beta   90.00
_cell.angle_gamma   90.00
#
_symmetry.space_group_name_H-M   'P 1'
#
loop_
_entity.id
_entity.type
_entity.pdbx_description
1 polymer ?
#
loop_
_entity_poly.entity_id
_entity_poly.type
_entity_poly.pdbx_seq_one_letter_code
_entity_poly.pdbx_strand_id
1 'polypeptide(L)'
;HVEDVQDSVEKVLEQAGYTDVAKAYILYRKQREKMRSMKSTILDYKDVVNSYVKVEDWRVKENSTVTYSVGGLILSNSGAVTANYWLSEIYDEEIAEAHRNADIHIHDLSMLTGYCAGWSLKQLITEGLGGITGKITSAPAAHLSVLCNQMVNFLGIMQNEWAGAQAFSSFDTYLAPFVKVDHLSYPEVKKCIEAFVYGVNTPSRWGTQAPFSNITLDWTVPNDLAELPAVVGGKEMDFKYKDCKAEMDMINKAFIETMIEGDANGRGFQYPIPTYSITNDFDWSDTENNRLLFEMTSKYGTPYFSNYINSDMEPSDVRSMCCRLRLDLRELRKKTGGFFGSGESTGSVGVVTINMPRIAYLSSSKDDFYKRLNRMMDIAARSLKIKRGVISKLLEEGLYPYTKRYLGGFDNHFSTIGLVGMNEVGLNANWLRADMTSEKTQKFTKEVLNHMRERLSDYQEQYGDLYNLEATPAESTAYRLAKHDKKRWPKIRTAGNEGDVPYYTNSSHLPVGYTADIFDALDIQDELQTLYTSGTVFHAFLGEKLPDWKAAAKLVRTIAENYKLPYYTLSPTYSICKEHGYLAGEVKVCPHCKAKTEIYSRITGYYRPVQNWNDGKLQEYANRKEYDIANSCLKKPTSAVVTLSNMDEENETISVEEPEEIRYLFTTKTCPNCKLAKEYLGSMNYIVMDAEENAELALKYKVRQAPTLVRVNKGQSYKYVGAPAIRKYVEETALVNA
;
A
#
# COMPACT_ATOMS: atom_id res chain seq x y z
N HIS A 1 -22.08 25.32 27.27
CA HIS A 1 -21.75 23.98 27.80
C HIS A 1 -21.22 24.11 29.24
N VAL A 2 -21.17 23.02 30.01
CA VAL A 2 -20.67 23.00 31.38
C VAL A 2 -19.20 23.40 31.42
N GLU A 3 -18.43 23.00 30.43
CA GLU A 3 -17.02 23.35 30.24
C GLU A 3 -16.81 24.86 30.07
N ASP A 4 -17.64 25.55 29.28
CA ASP A 4 -17.58 27.00 29.06
C ASP A 4 -17.79 27.80 30.36
N VAL A 5 -18.68 27.29 31.22
CA VAL A 5 -18.91 27.90 32.56
C VAL A 5 -17.69 27.66 33.45
N GLN A 6 -17.10 26.50 33.41
CA GLN A 6 -15.91 26.16 34.20
C GLN A 6 -14.68 26.95 33.77
N ASP A 7 -14.48 27.15 32.45
CA ASP A 7 -13.41 28.03 31.94
C ASP A 7 -13.61 29.48 32.33
N SER A 8 -14.87 29.92 32.38
CA SER A 8 -15.20 31.25 32.86
C SER A 8 -14.89 31.42 34.36
N VAL A 9 -15.13 30.39 35.17
CA VAL A 9 -14.79 30.38 36.61
C VAL A 9 -13.27 30.49 36.82
N GLU A 10 -12.49 29.73 36.04
CA GLU A 10 -11.01 29.77 36.08
C GLU A 10 -10.50 31.17 35.77
N LYS A 11 -10.98 31.79 34.68
CA LYS A 11 -10.61 33.15 34.30
C LYS A 11 -10.97 34.20 35.37
N VAL A 12 -12.14 34.07 35.95
CA VAL A 12 -12.57 34.99 37.00
C VAL A 12 -11.70 34.87 38.26
N LEU A 13 -11.36 33.65 38.66
CA LEU A 13 -10.49 33.40 39.80
C LEU A 13 -9.06 33.94 39.58
N GLU A 14 -8.52 33.78 38.39
CA GLU A 14 -7.22 34.31 37.99
C GLU A 14 -7.23 35.86 37.98
N GLN A 15 -8.25 36.46 37.35
CA GLN A 15 -8.40 37.92 37.26
C GLN A 15 -8.63 38.56 38.60
N ALA A 16 -9.29 37.88 39.52
CA ALA A 16 -9.53 38.38 40.90
C ALA A 16 -8.31 38.18 41.82
N GLY A 17 -7.19 37.61 41.31
CA GLY A 17 -5.96 37.42 42.08
C GLY A 17 -5.95 36.19 43.01
N TYR A 18 -6.97 35.31 42.92
CA TYR A 18 -7.05 34.08 43.71
C TYR A 18 -6.32 32.90 43.03
N THR A 19 -5.03 33.08 42.75
CA THR A 19 -4.21 32.15 41.95
C THR A 19 -4.13 30.74 42.55
N ASP A 20 -4.07 30.63 43.88
CA ASP A 20 -3.99 29.31 44.53
C ASP A 20 -5.34 28.57 44.47
N VAL A 21 -6.45 29.33 44.58
CA VAL A 21 -7.80 28.76 44.40
C VAL A 21 -8.05 28.35 42.97
N ALA A 22 -7.61 29.14 41.99
CA ALA A 22 -7.67 28.80 40.58
C ALA A 22 -6.88 27.48 40.27
N LYS A 23 -5.65 27.37 40.77
CA LYS A 23 -4.85 26.14 40.66
C LYS A 23 -5.52 24.92 41.29
N ALA A 24 -6.07 25.06 42.49
CA ALA A 24 -6.80 24.00 43.18
C ALA A 24 -8.05 23.58 42.39
N TYR A 25 -8.76 24.53 41.81
CA TYR A 25 -9.94 24.29 40.97
C TYR A 25 -9.58 23.56 39.67
N ILE A 26 -8.51 23.95 38.97
CA ILE A 26 -7.99 23.29 37.78
C ILE A 26 -7.57 21.83 38.09
N LEU A 27 -6.86 21.62 39.21
CA LEU A 27 -6.49 20.29 39.66
C LEU A 27 -7.71 19.42 39.98
N TYR A 28 -8.72 19.99 40.62
CA TYR A 28 -9.97 19.30 40.92
C TYR A 28 -10.74 18.94 39.63
N ARG A 29 -10.82 19.86 38.67
CA ARG A 29 -11.41 19.58 37.33
C ARG A 29 -10.72 18.43 36.66
N LYS A 30 -9.38 18.45 36.54
CA LYS A 30 -8.59 17.37 35.95
C LYS A 30 -8.79 16.03 36.65
N GLN A 31 -8.88 16.01 37.97
CA GLN A 31 -9.19 14.80 38.74
C GLN A 31 -10.59 14.29 38.45
N ARG A 32 -11.58 15.16 38.39
CA ARG A 32 -12.97 14.81 38.07
C ARG A 32 -13.13 14.33 36.62
N GLU A 33 -12.45 14.97 35.72
CA GLU A 33 -12.40 14.54 34.31
C GLU A 33 -11.75 13.18 34.18
N LYS A 34 -10.62 12.97 34.85
CA LYS A 34 -9.95 11.65 34.91
C LYS A 34 -10.84 10.57 35.52
N MET A 35 -11.59 10.88 36.59
CA MET A 35 -12.58 9.97 37.21
C MET A 35 -13.76 9.69 36.27
N ARG A 36 -14.25 10.68 35.51
CA ARG A 36 -15.32 10.51 34.52
C ARG A 36 -14.83 9.65 33.35
N SER A 37 -13.63 9.91 32.86
CA SER A 37 -12.97 9.12 31.83
C SER A 37 -12.76 7.67 32.28
N MET A 38 -12.27 7.43 33.49
CA MET A 38 -12.13 6.08 34.04
C MET A 38 -13.48 5.37 34.17
N LYS A 39 -14.53 6.06 34.62
CA LYS A 39 -15.88 5.51 34.76
C LYS A 39 -16.52 5.21 33.42
N SER A 40 -16.31 6.07 32.42
CA SER A 40 -16.69 5.85 31.04
C SER A 40 -15.95 4.65 30.45
N THR A 41 -14.63 4.55 30.65
CA THR A 41 -13.81 3.43 30.18
C THR A 41 -14.28 2.08 30.75
N ILE A 42 -14.66 2.04 32.02
CA ILE A 42 -15.17 0.80 32.65
C ILE A 42 -16.54 0.40 32.08
N LEU A 43 -17.43 1.39 31.85
CA LEU A 43 -18.72 1.16 31.23
C LEU A 43 -18.55 0.71 29.77
N ASP A 44 -17.69 1.35 29.01
CA ASP A 44 -17.38 0.98 27.63
C ASP A 44 -16.79 -0.43 27.55
N TYR A 45 -15.94 -0.86 28.50
CA TYR A 45 -15.39 -2.20 28.56
C TYR A 45 -16.47 -3.26 28.74
N LYS A 46 -17.44 -3.04 29.63
CA LYS A 46 -18.59 -3.95 29.82
C LYS A 46 -19.42 -4.06 28.53
N ASP A 47 -19.63 -2.93 27.87
CA ASP A 47 -20.38 -2.90 26.60
C ASP A 47 -19.61 -3.58 25.46
N VAL A 48 -18.28 -3.42 25.40
CA VAL A 48 -17.42 -4.13 24.44
C VAL A 48 -17.51 -5.64 24.64
N VAL A 49 -17.42 -6.13 25.89
CA VAL A 49 -17.55 -7.56 26.19
C VAL A 49 -18.93 -8.07 25.83
N ASN A 50 -19.98 -7.37 26.26
CA ASN A 50 -21.36 -7.79 26.02
C ASN A 50 -21.72 -7.80 24.53
N SER A 51 -21.32 -6.78 23.78
CA SER A 51 -21.58 -6.69 22.35
C SER A 51 -20.82 -7.76 21.56
N TYR A 52 -19.59 -8.07 21.95
CA TYR A 52 -18.85 -9.20 21.36
C TYR A 52 -19.57 -10.53 21.63
N VAL A 53 -19.92 -10.82 22.90
CA VAL A 53 -20.57 -12.07 23.30
C VAL A 53 -21.94 -12.24 22.62
N LYS A 54 -22.68 -11.15 22.42
CA LYS A 54 -23.99 -11.17 21.73
C LYS A 54 -23.89 -11.18 20.20
N VAL A 55 -22.67 -11.10 19.65
CA VAL A 55 -22.43 -10.98 18.19
C VAL A 55 -23.14 -9.74 17.57
N GLU A 56 -23.45 -8.75 18.38
CA GLU A 56 -24.12 -7.50 17.96
C GLU A 56 -23.13 -6.43 17.47
N ASP A 57 -21.84 -6.55 17.83
CA ASP A 57 -20.82 -5.59 17.46
C ASP A 57 -20.36 -5.83 16.02
N TRP A 58 -20.52 -4.80 15.16
CA TRP A 58 -20.00 -4.80 13.79
C TRP A 58 -18.49 -5.09 13.73
N ARG A 59 -17.73 -4.74 14.78
CA ARG A 59 -16.30 -5.03 14.90
C ARG A 59 -15.99 -6.52 14.93
N VAL A 60 -16.92 -7.37 15.35
CA VAL A 60 -16.81 -8.84 15.25
C VAL A 60 -16.73 -9.27 13.78
N LYS A 61 -17.37 -8.49 12.89
CA LYS A 61 -17.33 -8.69 11.43
C LYS A 61 -16.33 -7.78 10.71
N GLU A 62 -15.74 -6.80 11.40
CA GLU A 62 -14.82 -5.82 10.82
C GLU A 62 -13.55 -6.48 10.27
N ASN A 63 -12.97 -7.40 11.03
CA ASN A 63 -11.81 -8.17 10.64
C ASN A 63 -12.18 -9.62 10.36
N SER A 64 -12.27 -9.95 9.08
CA SER A 64 -12.61 -11.30 8.61
C SER A 64 -11.62 -12.37 8.99
N THR A 65 -10.43 -11.98 9.34
CA THR A 65 -9.35 -12.88 9.71
C THR A 65 -9.44 -13.35 11.16
N VAL A 66 -10.28 -12.68 11.99
CA VAL A 66 -10.50 -13.05 13.39
C VAL A 66 -11.83 -13.78 13.52
N THR A 67 -11.78 -15.05 13.90
CA THR A 67 -12.98 -15.86 14.15
C THR A 67 -13.61 -15.54 15.50
N TYR A 68 -14.93 -15.65 15.60
CA TYR A 68 -15.63 -15.58 16.88
C TYR A 68 -15.13 -16.68 17.82
N SER A 69 -14.40 -16.31 18.85
CA SER A 69 -13.69 -17.23 19.74
C SER A 69 -13.26 -16.52 21.02
N VAL A 70 -12.82 -17.29 22.01
CA VAL A 70 -12.21 -16.74 23.24
C VAL A 70 -11.00 -15.87 22.91
N GLY A 71 -10.12 -16.31 22.00
CA GLY A 71 -8.97 -15.51 21.56
C GLY A 71 -9.41 -14.20 20.88
N GLY A 72 -10.47 -14.24 20.05
CA GLY A 72 -11.06 -13.05 19.44
C GLY A 72 -11.62 -12.08 20.47
N LEU A 73 -12.27 -12.59 21.53
CA LEU A 73 -12.72 -11.77 22.66
C LEU A 73 -11.54 -11.08 23.37
N ILE A 74 -10.45 -11.80 23.62
CA ILE A 74 -9.22 -11.24 24.24
C ILE A 74 -8.66 -10.12 23.37
N LEU A 75 -8.53 -10.35 22.06
CA LEU A 75 -8.03 -9.34 21.12
C LEU A 75 -8.93 -8.10 21.06
N SER A 76 -10.25 -8.29 21.04
CA SER A 76 -11.22 -7.18 21.03
C SER A 76 -11.11 -6.34 22.30
N ASN A 77 -11.05 -6.97 23.46
CA ASN A 77 -10.93 -6.28 24.73
C ASN A 77 -9.58 -5.55 24.88
N SER A 78 -8.48 -6.25 24.60
CA SER A 78 -7.14 -5.65 24.61
C SER A 78 -7.04 -4.49 23.63
N GLY A 79 -7.61 -4.65 22.43
CA GLY A 79 -7.63 -3.61 21.41
C GLY A 79 -8.39 -2.36 21.84
N ALA A 80 -9.54 -2.50 22.49
CA ALA A 80 -10.32 -1.37 22.99
C ALA A 80 -9.55 -0.58 24.07
N VAL A 81 -8.90 -1.28 25.01
CA VAL A 81 -8.07 -0.65 26.04
C VAL A 81 -6.87 0.07 25.42
N THR A 82 -6.18 -0.55 24.49
CA THR A 82 -5.02 0.04 23.80
C THR A 82 -5.41 1.26 22.97
N ALA A 83 -6.55 1.21 22.27
CA ALA A 83 -7.03 2.36 21.49
C ALA A 83 -7.37 3.55 22.40
N ASN A 84 -7.98 3.28 23.56
CA ASN A 84 -8.24 4.33 24.54
C ASN A 84 -6.94 4.94 25.09
N TYR A 85 -5.92 4.09 25.35
CA TYR A 85 -4.61 4.57 25.82
C TYR A 85 -3.92 5.47 24.78
N TRP A 86 -3.97 5.12 23.48
CA TRP A 86 -3.48 6.01 22.43
C TRP A 86 -4.16 7.39 22.45
N LEU A 87 -5.50 7.39 22.57
CA LEU A 87 -6.31 8.60 22.44
C LEU A 87 -6.42 9.43 23.71
N SER A 88 -6.03 8.92 24.88
CA SER A 88 -6.13 9.64 26.15
C SER A 88 -4.78 9.97 26.79
N GLU A 89 -3.74 9.15 26.55
CA GLU A 89 -2.46 9.29 27.24
C GLU A 89 -1.30 9.62 26.29
N ILE A 90 -1.38 9.19 25.02
CA ILE A 90 -0.27 9.37 24.07
C ILE A 90 -0.48 10.58 23.16
N TYR A 91 -1.64 10.63 22.49
CA TYR A 91 -1.94 11.74 21.58
C TYR A 91 -2.46 12.97 22.36
N ASP A 92 -2.13 14.16 21.85
CA ASP A 92 -2.76 15.38 22.35
C ASP A 92 -4.26 15.40 21.99
N GLU A 93 -5.00 16.29 22.66
CA GLU A 93 -6.46 16.39 22.53
C GLU A 93 -6.90 16.72 21.10
N GLU A 94 -6.17 17.57 20.38
CA GLU A 94 -6.49 17.93 18.99
C GLU A 94 -6.43 16.69 18.05
N ILE A 95 -5.41 15.86 18.18
CA ILE A 95 -5.27 14.60 17.41
C ILE A 95 -6.38 13.62 17.80
N ALA A 96 -6.60 13.44 19.10
CA ALA A 96 -7.61 12.51 19.62
C ALA A 96 -9.02 12.91 19.19
N GLU A 97 -9.36 14.20 19.26
CA GLU A 97 -10.65 14.72 18.81
C GLU A 97 -10.83 14.61 17.30
N ALA A 98 -9.81 14.94 16.51
CA ALA A 98 -9.88 14.78 15.06
C ALA A 98 -10.20 13.33 14.66
N HIS A 99 -9.62 12.35 15.37
CA HIS A 99 -9.98 10.95 15.17
C HIS A 99 -11.40 10.61 15.65
N ARG A 100 -11.76 11.00 16.89
CA ARG A 100 -13.10 10.72 17.47
C ARG A 100 -14.22 11.34 16.65
N ASN A 101 -14.01 12.57 16.19
CA ASN A 101 -14.95 13.31 15.36
C ASN A 101 -14.99 12.87 13.89
N ALA A 102 -14.13 11.93 13.49
CA ALA A 102 -14.02 11.44 12.13
C ALA A 102 -13.55 12.48 11.09
N ASP A 103 -12.77 13.48 11.50
CA ASP A 103 -12.04 14.34 10.56
C ASP A 103 -10.89 13.58 9.90
N ILE A 104 -10.27 12.69 10.68
CA ILE A 104 -9.26 11.72 10.24
C ILE A 104 -9.58 10.35 10.81
N HIS A 105 -8.92 9.32 10.25
CA HIS A 105 -8.89 7.99 10.83
C HIS A 105 -7.45 7.56 11.08
N ILE A 106 -7.07 7.37 12.33
CA ILE A 106 -5.79 6.79 12.73
C ILE A 106 -6.00 5.28 12.75
N HIS A 107 -5.23 4.55 11.93
CA HIS A 107 -5.34 3.09 11.83
C HIS A 107 -4.63 2.37 12.97
N ASP A 108 -5.07 1.14 13.25
CA ASP A 108 -4.43 0.17 14.15
C ASP A 108 -4.19 0.64 15.58
N LEU A 109 -5.11 1.44 16.10
CA LEU A 109 -5.08 1.86 17.50
C LEU A 109 -5.24 0.69 18.49
N SER A 110 -5.67 -0.48 18.02
CA SER A 110 -5.83 -1.69 18.83
C SER A 110 -4.51 -2.32 19.27
N MET A 111 -3.39 -1.89 18.71
CA MET A 111 -2.06 -2.40 19.06
C MET A 111 -1.05 -1.26 19.28
N LEU A 112 -0.17 -1.45 20.25
CA LEU A 112 0.89 -0.47 20.55
C LEU A 112 2.16 -0.83 19.76
N THR A 113 2.07 -0.75 18.42
CA THR A 113 3.15 -1.18 17.52
C THR A 113 3.03 -0.50 16.14
N GLY A 114 3.99 -0.83 15.25
CA GLY A 114 3.99 -0.41 13.86
C GLY A 114 2.89 -1.07 13.02
N TYR A 115 2.64 -0.51 11.84
CA TYR A 115 1.58 -0.96 10.95
C TYR A 115 1.97 -2.24 10.23
N CYS A 116 2.88 -2.18 9.25
CA CYS A 116 3.28 -3.34 8.49
C CYS A 116 4.76 -3.31 8.08
N ALA A 117 5.34 -4.48 7.81
CA ALA A 117 6.75 -4.62 7.49
C ALA A 117 7.00 -5.61 6.35
N GLY A 118 7.98 -5.27 5.50
CA GLY A 118 8.69 -6.20 4.65
C GLY A 118 9.96 -6.68 5.35
N TRP A 119 10.28 -7.94 5.15
CA TRP A 119 11.39 -8.62 5.78
C TRP A 119 12.36 -9.15 4.74
N SER A 120 13.65 -9.07 5.00
CA SER A 120 14.64 -9.68 4.13
C SER A 120 14.64 -11.19 4.29
N LEU A 121 14.17 -11.88 3.25
CA LEU A 121 14.25 -13.33 3.19
C LEU A 121 15.72 -13.80 3.12
N LYS A 122 16.57 -13.02 2.46
CA LYS A 122 18.01 -13.26 2.43
C LYS A 122 18.63 -13.26 3.84
N GLN A 123 18.21 -12.31 4.70
CA GLN A 123 18.68 -12.26 6.08
C GLN A 123 18.26 -13.52 6.85
N LEU A 124 17.00 -13.96 6.73
CA LEU A 124 16.53 -15.19 7.37
C LEU A 124 17.32 -16.42 6.88
N ILE A 125 17.60 -16.53 5.57
CA ILE A 125 18.38 -17.60 4.97
C ILE A 125 19.83 -17.59 5.48
N THR A 126 20.41 -16.39 5.65
CA THR A 126 21.82 -16.24 6.06
C THR A 126 22.02 -16.45 7.56
N GLU A 127 21.10 -15.98 8.39
CA GLU A 127 21.26 -15.90 9.85
C GLU A 127 20.41 -16.91 10.62
N GLY A 128 19.41 -17.52 9.98
CA GLY A 128 18.45 -18.40 10.64
C GLY A 128 17.39 -17.65 11.45
N LEU A 129 16.59 -18.39 12.22
CA LEU A 129 15.49 -17.85 13.02
C LEU A 129 15.83 -17.85 14.51
N GLY A 130 15.91 -16.67 15.12
CA GLY A 130 16.19 -16.52 16.57
C GLY A 130 17.28 -15.50 16.86
N GLY A 131 18.24 -15.85 17.72
CA GLY A 131 19.28 -14.93 18.17
C GLY A 131 18.82 -13.96 19.26
N ILE A 132 17.72 -14.28 19.96
CA ILE A 132 17.13 -13.51 21.04
C ILE A 132 17.40 -14.20 22.36
N THR A 133 17.93 -13.47 23.32
CA THR A 133 18.28 -14.01 24.64
C THR A 133 17.07 -14.69 25.31
N GLY A 134 17.25 -15.93 25.74
CA GLY A 134 16.21 -16.71 26.40
C GLY A 134 15.14 -17.32 25.47
N LYS A 135 15.32 -17.21 24.15
CA LYS A 135 14.45 -17.84 23.14
C LYS A 135 15.22 -18.90 22.35
N ILE A 136 14.47 -19.87 21.82
CA ILE A 136 15.04 -20.92 20.95
C ILE A 136 15.56 -20.28 19.68
N THR A 137 16.73 -20.73 19.23
CA THR A 137 17.37 -20.29 17.98
C THR A 137 17.48 -21.47 17.03
N SER A 138 17.06 -21.27 15.79
CA SER A 138 17.25 -22.19 14.68
C SER A 138 18.36 -21.68 13.77
N ALA A 139 19.35 -22.52 13.50
CA ALA A 139 20.45 -22.20 12.59
C ALA A 139 19.94 -21.93 11.16
N PRO A 140 20.75 -21.31 10.27
CA PRO A 140 20.41 -21.16 8.87
C PRO A 140 19.94 -22.47 8.24
N ALA A 141 18.81 -22.43 7.53
CA ALA A 141 18.23 -23.62 6.91
C ALA A 141 19.12 -24.14 5.80
N ALA A 142 19.47 -25.43 5.84
CA ALA A 142 20.20 -26.10 4.78
C ALA A 142 19.26 -26.74 3.73
N HIS A 143 18.00 -26.97 4.07
CA HIS A 143 17.01 -27.67 3.25
C HIS A 143 15.74 -26.84 3.07
N LEU A 144 15.08 -27.00 1.91
CA LEU A 144 13.86 -26.27 1.57
C LEU A 144 12.75 -26.43 2.61
N SER A 145 12.52 -27.65 3.10
CA SER A 145 11.50 -27.93 4.12
C SER A 145 11.75 -27.19 5.43
N VAL A 146 13.02 -27.05 5.83
CA VAL A 146 13.42 -26.31 7.04
C VAL A 146 13.21 -24.82 6.84
N LEU A 147 13.59 -24.29 5.67
CA LEU A 147 13.34 -22.87 5.34
C LEU A 147 11.86 -22.55 5.34
N CYS A 148 11.03 -23.38 4.72
CA CYS A 148 9.57 -23.22 4.72
C CYS A 148 9.00 -23.17 6.13
N ASN A 149 9.48 -24.04 7.02
CA ASN A 149 9.08 -24.04 8.43
C ASN A 149 9.58 -22.77 9.17
N GLN A 150 10.80 -22.34 8.93
CA GLN A 150 11.33 -21.10 9.51
C GLN A 150 10.50 -19.88 9.06
N MET A 151 10.11 -19.80 7.78
CA MET A 151 9.28 -18.71 7.26
C MET A 151 7.90 -18.69 7.91
N VAL A 152 7.24 -19.84 8.07
CA VAL A 152 5.94 -19.93 8.77
C VAL A 152 6.05 -19.44 10.21
N ASN A 153 7.06 -19.91 10.94
CA ASN A 153 7.28 -19.50 12.33
C ASN A 153 7.65 -18.01 12.44
N PHE A 154 8.48 -17.50 11.51
CA PHE A 154 8.86 -16.10 11.46
C PHE A 154 7.61 -15.20 11.28
N LEU A 155 6.79 -15.48 10.29
CA LEU A 155 5.57 -14.71 10.03
C LEU A 155 4.57 -14.81 11.20
N GLY A 156 4.46 -15.99 11.81
CA GLY A 156 3.64 -16.22 13.01
C GLY A 156 4.11 -15.42 14.23
N ILE A 157 5.41 -15.26 14.41
CA ILE A 157 6.00 -14.44 15.47
C ILE A 157 5.78 -12.96 15.18
N MET A 158 6.10 -12.52 13.96
CA MET A 158 6.08 -11.11 13.60
C MET A 158 4.67 -10.50 13.63
N GLN A 159 3.63 -11.27 13.35
CA GLN A 159 2.26 -10.76 13.49
C GLN A 159 1.88 -10.41 14.95
N ASN A 160 2.63 -10.87 15.95
CA ASN A 160 2.42 -10.47 17.35
C ASN A 160 3.16 -9.17 17.70
N GLU A 161 4.18 -8.80 16.92
CA GLU A 161 4.92 -7.55 17.09
C GLU A 161 4.47 -6.44 16.13
N TRP A 162 3.61 -6.75 15.13
CA TRP A 162 3.12 -5.83 14.12
C TRP A 162 1.59 -5.94 13.95
N ALA A 163 0.94 -4.80 13.69
CA ALA A 163 -0.51 -4.77 13.57
C ALA A 163 -1.03 -5.35 12.24
N GLY A 164 -0.36 -5.02 11.14
CA GLY A 164 -0.78 -5.35 9.79
C GLY A 164 0.04 -6.46 9.12
N ALA A 165 0.17 -6.37 7.81
CA ALA A 165 0.75 -7.41 6.99
C ALA A 165 2.27 -7.53 7.13
N GLN A 166 2.75 -8.74 6.87
CA GLN A 166 4.15 -9.12 6.80
C GLN A 166 4.46 -9.65 5.40
N ALA A 167 5.58 -9.25 4.82
CA ALA A 167 5.92 -9.62 3.45
C ALA A 167 7.34 -10.15 3.30
N PHE A 168 7.51 -11.14 2.43
CA PHE A 168 8.80 -11.54 1.88
C PHE A 168 8.86 -11.22 0.38
N SER A 169 9.97 -10.64 -0.06
CA SER A 169 10.21 -10.34 -1.47
C SER A 169 11.06 -11.43 -2.14
N SER A 170 10.94 -11.55 -3.47
CA SER A 170 11.74 -12.47 -4.30
C SER A 170 11.69 -13.93 -3.81
N PHE A 171 10.49 -14.36 -3.44
CA PHE A 171 10.26 -15.67 -2.83
C PHE A 171 10.77 -16.82 -3.72
N ASP A 172 10.41 -16.83 -5.00
CA ASP A 172 10.82 -17.84 -5.95
C ASP A 172 12.33 -17.81 -6.25
N THR A 173 12.91 -16.62 -6.36
CA THR A 173 14.35 -16.43 -6.56
C THR A 173 15.18 -16.98 -5.38
N TYR A 174 14.77 -16.67 -4.16
CA TYR A 174 15.54 -17.09 -2.98
C TYR A 174 15.34 -18.55 -2.57
N LEU A 175 14.22 -19.17 -2.93
CA LEU A 175 13.96 -20.59 -2.63
C LEU A 175 14.58 -21.55 -3.65
N ALA A 176 14.72 -21.13 -4.89
CA ALA A 176 15.23 -21.96 -5.98
C ALA A 176 16.60 -22.63 -5.70
N PRO A 177 17.60 -21.96 -5.10
CA PRO A 177 18.88 -22.58 -4.76
C PRO A 177 18.76 -23.80 -3.85
N PHE A 178 17.79 -23.86 -2.94
CA PHE A 178 17.58 -25.02 -2.06
C PHE A 178 17.11 -26.25 -2.83
N VAL A 179 16.27 -26.05 -3.84
CA VAL A 179 15.84 -27.14 -4.75
C VAL A 179 17.03 -27.70 -5.51
N LYS A 180 17.92 -26.80 -5.97
CA LYS A 180 19.14 -27.18 -6.74
C LYS A 180 20.13 -27.95 -5.89
N VAL A 181 20.44 -27.47 -4.68
CA VAL A 181 21.42 -28.09 -3.78
C VAL A 181 20.98 -29.49 -3.36
N ASP A 182 19.71 -29.66 -3.01
CA ASP A 182 19.17 -30.94 -2.55
C ASP A 182 18.72 -31.85 -3.72
N HIS A 183 18.83 -31.40 -4.97
CA HIS A 183 18.33 -32.12 -6.17
C HIS A 183 16.90 -32.61 -6.01
N LEU A 184 16.02 -31.76 -5.46
CA LEU A 184 14.64 -32.14 -5.15
C LEU A 184 13.84 -32.43 -6.44
N SER A 185 13.09 -33.51 -6.40
CA SER A 185 12.05 -33.78 -7.40
C SER A 185 10.84 -32.84 -7.22
N TYR A 186 10.05 -32.65 -8.28
CA TYR A 186 8.87 -31.81 -8.21
C TYR A 186 7.88 -32.20 -7.09
N PRO A 187 7.55 -33.50 -6.85
CA PRO A 187 6.69 -33.87 -5.73
C PRO A 187 7.23 -33.49 -4.35
N GLU A 188 8.57 -33.49 -4.17
CA GLU A 188 9.20 -33.05 -2.92
C GLU A 188 9.11 -31.53 -2.75
N VAL A 189 9.36 -30.77 -3.82
CA VAL A 189 9.16 -29.33 -3.84
C VAL A 189 7.70 -28.98 -3.50
N LYS A 190 6.74 -29.65 -4.16
CA LYS A 190 5.32 -29.41 -3.92
C LYS A 190 4.94 -29.63 -2.46
N LYS A 191 5.40 -30.71 -1.81
CA LYS A 191 5.16 -30.96 -0.39
C LYS A 191 5.69 -29.86 0.52
N CYS A 192 6.87 -29.31 0.22
CA CYS A 192 7.43 -28.22 0.99
C CYS A 192 6.59 -26.93 0.87
N ILE A 193 6.17 -26.61 -0.36
CA ILE A 193 5.35 -25.41 -0.62
C ILE A 193 3.94 -25.58 -0.05
N GLU A 194 3.32 -26.75 -0.17
CA GLU A 194 2.05 -27.07 0.49
C GLU A 194 2.14 -26.83 2.01
N ALA A 195 3.20 -27.37 2.65
CA ALA A 195 3.40 -27.20 4.08
C ALA A 195 3.54 -25.71 4.48
N PHE A 196 4.21 -24.92 3.65
CA PHE A 196 4.32 -23.48 3.84
C PHE A 196 2.95 -22.78 3.72
N VAL A 197 2.18 -23.05 2.65
CA VAL A 197 0.87 -22.43 2.41
C VAL A 197 -0.11 -22.80 3.54
N TYR A 198 -0.19 -24.08 3.91
CA TYR A 198 -1.02 -24.50 5.05
C TYR A 198 -0.59 -23.85 6.36
N GLY A 199 0.72 -23.75 6.59
CA GLY A 199 1.28 -23.14 7.80
C GLY A 199 0.89 -21.68 7.97
N VAL A 200 0.96 -20.87 6.90
CA VAL A 200 0.60 -19.43 6.95
C VAL A 200 -0.91 -19.20 6.96
N ASN A 201 -1.74 -20.21 6.71
CA ASN A 201 -3.19 -20.13 6.86
C ASN A 201 -3.67 -20.68 8.23
N THR A 202 -2.75 -21.20 9.04
CA THR A 202 -3.07 -21.67 10.39
C THR A 202 -3.12 -20.49 11.36
N PRO A 203 -4.19 -20.33 12.16
CA PRO A 203 -4.29 -19.24 13.14
C PRO A 203 -3.18 -19.31 14.18
N SER A 204 -2.33 -18.30 14.27
CA SER A 204 -1.20 -18.21 15.20
C SER A 204 -1.35 -17.09 16.23
N ARG A 205 -1.95 -15.94 15.87
CA ARG A 205 -2.24 -14.86 16.83
C ARG A 205 -3.41 -15.29 17.75
N TRP A 206 -3.09 -15.64 19.00
CA TRP A 206 -4.07 -16.09 19.98
C TRP A 206 -4.99 -17.22 19.50
N GLY A 207 -4.52 -18.00 18.50
CA GLY A 207 -5.32 -19.07 17.90
C GLY A 207 -6.56 -18.60 17.10
N THR A 208 -6.61 -17.33 16.70
CA THR A 208 -7.80 -16.76 16.03
C THR A 208 -7.51 -16.16 14.66
N GLN A 209 -6.29 -15.70 14.44
CA GLN A 209 -5.90 -15.01 13.22
C GLN A 209 -4.66 -15.65 12.60
N ALA A 210 -4.74 -16.02 11.32
CA ALA A 210 -3.59 -16.41 10.53
C ALA A 210 -2.69 -15.19 10.23
N PRO A 211 -1.37 -15.37 10.00
CA PRO A 211 -0.49 -14.28 9.60
C PRO A 211 -0.97 -13.64 8.30
N PHE A 212 -1.26 -12.35 8.33
CA PHE A 212 -1.55 -11.60 7.11
C PHE A 212 -0.24 -11.46 6.35
N SER A 213 -0.01 -12.36 5.40
CA SER A 213 1.27 -12.52 4.72
C SER A 213 1.17 -12.29 3.21
N ASN A 214 2.22 -11.67 2.66
CA ASN A 214 2.39 -11.42 1.24
C ASN A 214 3.73 -11.98 0.78
N ILE A 215 3.78 -12.44 -0.45
CA ILE A 215 5.04 -12.77 -1.13
C ILE A 215 5.09 -12.09 -2.49
N THR A 216 6.28 -11.68 -2.90
CA THR A 216 6.51 -11.31 -4.30
C THR A 216 7.25 -12.43 -5.01
N LEU A 217 6.85 -12.66 -6.25
CA LEU A 217 7.40 -13.67 -7.15
C LEU A 217 7.95 -12.92 -8.35
N ASP A 218 9.24 -13.11 -8.57
CA ASP A 218 9.96 -12.37 -9.61
C ASP A 218 9.64 -12.91 -11.01
N TRP A 219 9.32 -14.19 -11.15
CA TRP A 219 9.09 -14.91 -12.38
C TRP A 219 10.34 -15.01 -13.27
N THR A 220 11.03 -13.90 -13.43
CA THR A 220 12.37 -13.80 -14.03
C THR A 220 13.33 -13.28 -12.99
N VAL A 221 14.53 -13.86 -12.89
CA VAL A 221 15.51 -13.44 -11.88
C VAL A 221 15.89 -11.96 -12.08
N PRO A 222 15.70 -11.11 -11.09
CA PRO A 222 16.02 -9.69 -11.21
C PRO A 222 17.50 -9.42 -11.50
N ASN A 223 17.80 -8.44 -12.33
CA ASN A 223 19.16 -8.12 -12.79
C ASN A 223 20.15 -7.86 -11.64
N ASP A 224 19.69 -7.28 -10.55
CA ASP A 224 20.52 -6.97 -9.38
C ASP A 224 20.80 -8.20 -8.49
N LEU A 225 20.02 -9.28 -8.62
CA LEU A 225 20.27 -10.57 -7.97
C LEU A 225 20.95 -11.58 -8.89
N ALA A 226 20.72 -11.49 -10.20
CA ALA A 226 21.11 -12.50 -11.17
C ALA A 226 22.59 -12.92 -11.08
N GLU A 227 23.49 -11.94 -10.92
CA GLU A 227 24.94 -12.18 -10.89
C GLU A 227 25.48 -12.44 -9.48
N LEU A 228 24.65 -12.37 -8.43
CA LEU A 228 25.07 -12.64 -7.07
C LEU A 228 25.18 -14.16 -6.82
N PRO A 229 26.15 -14.60 -6.00
CA PRO A 229 26.18 -15.98 -5.51
C PRO A 229 24.89 -16.34 -4.79
N ALA A 230 24.35 -17.52 -5.07
CA ALA A 230 23.22 -18.03 -4.31
C ALA A 230 23.63 -18.37 -2.86
N VAL A 231 22.71 -18.25 -1.91
CA VAL A 231 22.97 -18.51 -0.50
C VAL A 231 22.10 -19.67 -0.01
N VAL A 232 22.72 -20.70 0.55
CA VAL A 232 22.05 -21.85 1.18
C VAL A 232 22.77 -22.21 2.46
N GLY A 233 22.03 -22.44 3.55
CA GLY A 233 22.64 -22.79 4.84
C GLY A 233 23.56 -21.70 5.42
N GLY A 234 23.29 -20.44 5.10
CA GLY A 234 24.11 -19.30 5.50
C GLY A 234 25.45 -19.17 4.76
N LYS A 235 25.64 -19.91 3.67
CA LYS A 235 26.89 -19.93 2.88
C LYS A 235 26.61 -19.59 1.44
N GLU A 236 27.52 -18.86 0.82
CA GLU A 236 27.52 -18.63 -0.63
C GLU A 236 27.87 -19.91 -1.38
N MET A 237 27.14 -20.17 -2.46
CA MET A 237 27.33 -21.30 -3.35
C MET A 237 28.27 -20.91 -4.51
N ASP A 238 28.77 -21.90 -5.22
CA ASP A 238 29.60 -21.75 -6.44
C ASP A 238 28.80 -21.41 -7.70
N PHE A 239 27.48 -21.29 -7.57
CA PHE A 239 26.56 -20.90 -8.65
C PHE A 239 25.75 -19.65 -8.25
N LYS A 240 25.18 -18.97 -9.24
CA LYS A 240 24.45 -17.71 -9.10
C LYS A 240 22.95 -17.93 -9.11
N TYR A 241 22.17 -16.91 -8.66
CA TYR A 241 20.71 -17.00 -8.71
C TYR A 241 20.16 -17.21 -10.12
N LYS A 242 20.77 -16.60 -11.16
CA LYS A 242 20.37 -16.82 -12.56
C LYS A 242 20.50 -18.28 -13.03
N ASP A 243 21.34 -19.06 -12.39
CA ASP A 243 21.57 -20.48 -12.74
C ASP A 243 20.49 -21.42 -12.16
N CYS A 244 19.49 -20.87 -11.45
CA CYS A 244 18.43 -21.62 -10.78
C CYS A 244 17.04 -21.42 -11.42
N LYS A 245 16.98 -21.05 -12.71
CA LYS A 245 15.68 -20.77 -13.37
C LYS A 245 14.75 -21.98 -13.42
N ALA A 246 15.28 -23.19 -13.69
CA ALA A 246 14.49 -24.39 -13.70
C ALA A 246 13.87 -24.72 -12.33
N GLU A 247 14.64 -24.54 -11.27
CA GLU A 247 14.20 -24.74 -9.90
C GLU A 247 13.19 -23.65 -9.46
N MET A 248 13.38 -22.40 -9.92
CA MET A 248 12.43 -21.33 -9.74
C MET A 248 11.08 -21.63 -10.38
N ASP A 249 11.10 -22.22 -11.58
CA ASP A 249 9.88 -22.67 -12.27
C ASP A 249 9.16 -23.79 -11.49
N MET A 250 9.90 -24.71 -10.85
CA MET A 250 9.31 -25.72 -9.97
C MET A 250 8.64 -25.10 -8.74
N ILE A 251 9.26 -24.10 -8.12
CA ILE A 251 8.68 -23.37 -6.97
C ILE A 251 7.37 -22.68 -7.41
N ASN A 252 7.39 -21.95 -8.52
CA ASN A 252 6.21 -21.26 -9.04
C ASN A 252 5.09 -22.25 -9.38
N LYS A 253 5.39 -23.35 -10.07
CA LYS A 253 4.42 -24.41 -10.38
C LYS A 253 3.78 -24.97 -9.12
N ALA A 254 4.60 -25.34 -8.13
CA ALA A 254 4.13 -25.90 -6.86
C ALA A 254 3.22 -24.94 -6.10
N PHE A 255 3.60 -23.67 -6.05
CA PHE A 255 2.82 -22.63 -5.39
C PHE A 255 1.45 -22.42 -6.07
N ILE A 256 1.45 -22.26 -7.39
CA ILE A 256 0.23 -21.99 -8.15
C ILE A 256 -0.73 -23.19 -8.07
N GLU A 257 -0.24 -24.43 -8.26
CA GLU A 257 -1.08 -25.61 -8.13
C GLU A 257 -1.69 -25.74 -6.75
N THR A 258 -0.91 -25.50 -5.69
CA THR A 258 -1.42 -25.51 -4.31
C THR A 258 -2.54 -24.49 -4.11
N MET A 259 -2.37 -23.27 -4.64
CA MET A 259 -3.37 -22.21 -4.56
C MET A 259 -4.64 -22.51 -5.38
N ILE A 260 -4.53 -23.19 -6.51
CA ILE A 260 -5.67 -23.64 -7.35
C ILE A 260 -6.43 -24.79 -6.70
N GLU A 261 -5.73 -25.75 -6.12
CA GLU A 261 -6.31 -26.92 -5.46
C GLU A 261 -7.12 -26.51 -4.23
N GLY A 262 -6.64 -25.53 -3.48
CA GLY A 262 -7.26 -25.06 -2.25
C GLY A 262 -7.12 -26.05 -1.08
N ASP A 263 -7.92 -25.87 -0.05
CA ASP A 263 -7.97 -26.76 1.12
C ASP A 263 -8.73 -28.06 0.83
N ALA A 264 -8.79 -28.94 1.80
CA ALA A 264 -9.48 -30.24 1.70
C ALA A 264 -10.99 -30.13 1.33
N ASN A 265 -11.58 -28.95 1.43
CA ASN A 265 -12.97 -28.66 1.05
C ASN A 265 -13.06 -27.86 -0.26
N GLY A 266 -11.94 -27.63 -0.95
CA GLY A 266 -11.88 -26.83 -2.19
C GLY A 266 -12.00 -25.32 -1.96
N ARG A 267 -11.78 -24.83 -0.75
CA ARG A 267 -11.69 -23.38 -0.47
C ARG A 267 -10.32 -22.88 -0.89
N GLY A 268 -10.29 -21.74 -1.57
CA GLY A 268 -9.05 -21.05 -1.87
C GLY A 268 -8.34 -20.57 -0.59
N PHE A 269 -7.01 -20.69 -0.55
CA PHE A 269 -6.19 -20.14 0.52
C PHE A 269 -6.23 -18.61 0.49
N GLN A 270 -6.28 -17.98 1.66
CA GLN A 270 -6.24 -16.53 1.80
C GLN A 270 -4.80 -16.00 1.73
N TYR A 271 -3.85 -16.77 2.20
CA TYR A 271 -2.44 -16.40 2.36
C TYR A 271 -1.51 -17.46 1.78
N PRO A 272 -0.27 -17.06 1.43
CA PRO A 272 0.18 -15.69 1.27
C PRO A 272 -0.48 -15.04 0.04
N ILE A 273 -0.68 -13.71 0.06
CA ILE A 273 -1.15 -12.98 -1.11
C ILE A 273 0.02 -12.87 -2.09
N PRO A 274 -0.07 -13.43 -3.30
CA PRO A 274 1.02 -13.41 -4.26
C PRO A 274 0.97 -12.16 -5.13
N THR A 275 2.13 -11.57 -5.38
CA THR A 275 2.33 -10.54 -6.38
C THR A 275 3.36 -10.99 -7.39
N TYR A 276 3.00 -10.97 -8.66
CA TYR A 276 3.89 -11.32 -9.77
C TYR A 276 4.43 -10.08 -10.46
N SER A 277 5.73 -10.06 -10.71
CA SER A 277 6.41 -8.99 -11.44
C SER A 277 6.22 -9.20 -12.95
N ILE A 278 5.61 -8.21 -13.62
CA ILE A 278 5.47 -8.17 -15.07
C ILE A 278 6.56 -7.24 -15.62
N THR A 279 7.62 -7.84 -16.12
CA THR A 279 8.82 -7.16 -16.64
C THR A 279 8.87 -7.22 -18.16
N ASN A 280 9.76 -6.45 -18.79
CA ASN A 280 9.92 -6.45 -20.24
C ASN A 280 10.37 -7.79 -20.82
N ASP A 281 11.01 -8.63 -20.01
CA ASP A 281 11.48 -9.98 -20.34
C ASP A 281 10.49 -11.07 -19.87
N PHE A 282 9.27 -10.71 -19.48
CA PHE A 282 8.24 -11.68 -19.14
C PHE A 282 7.88 -12.53 -20.36
N ASP A 283 8.06 -13.84 -20.24
CA ASP A 283 7.71 -14.78 -21.29
C ASP A 283 6.20 -15.00 -21.36
N TRP A 284 5.56 -14.48 -22.41
CA TRP A 284 4.12 -14.63 -22.68
C TRP A 284 3.78 -15.88 -23.50
N SER A 285 4.75 -16.74 -23.77
CA SER A 285 4.54 -17.95 -24.58
C SER A 285 3.68 -18.99 -23.87
N ASP A 286 3.23 -19.99 -24.59
CA ASP A 286 2.38 -21.07 -24.09
C ASP A 286 3.21 -22.10 -23.30
N THR A 287 3.63 -21.71 -22.09
CA THR A 287 4.32 -22.58 -21.12
C THR A 287 3.33 -23.15 -20.11
N GLU A 288 3.67 -24.26 -19.47
CA GLU A 288 2.86 -24.88 -18.41
C GLU A 288 2.62 -23.88 -17.25
N ASN A 289 3.66 -23.17 -16.82
CA ASN A 289 3.57 -22.21 -15.73
C ASN A 289 2.69 -20.99 -16.08
N ASN A 290 2.76 -20.50 -17.33
CA ASN A 290 1.88 -19.43 -17.79
C ASN A 290 0.41 -19.87 -17.81
N ARG A 291 0.14 -21.09 -18.30
CA ARG A 291 -1.23 -21.65 -18.26
C ARG A 291 -1.76 -21.68 -16.82
N LEU A 292 -0.96 -22.19 -15.89
CA LEU A 292 -1.33 -22.28 -14.48
C LEU A 292 -1.53 -20.89 -13.83
N LEU A 293 -0.60 -19.95 -14.06
CA LEU A 293 -0.71 -18.59 -13.51
C LEU A 293 -2.00 -17.92 -13.97
N PHE A 294 -2.28 -17.95 -15.26
CA PHE A 294 -3.44 -17.26 -15.80
C PHE A 294 -4.75 -18.04 -15.61
N GLU A 295 -4.69 -19.36 -15.39
CA GLU A 295 -5.83 -20.14 -14.91
C GLU A 295 -6.19 -19.74 -13.46
N MET A 296 -5.23 -19.65 -12.56
CA MET A 296 -5.44 -19.15 -11.20
C MET A 296 -6.02 -17.72 -11.22
N THR A 297 -5.52 -16.88 -12.11
CA THR A 297 -6.00 -15.52 -12.30
C THR A 297 -7.44 -15.50 -12.79
N SER A 298 -7.78 -16.29 -13.79
CA SER A 298 -9.13 -16.31 -14.38
C SER A 298 -10.19 -16.90 -13.45
N LYS A 299 -9.81 -17.88 -12.64
CA LYS A 299 -10.73 -18.63 -11.78
C LYS A 299 -10.94 -17.99 -10.41
N TYR A 300 -9.86 -17.61 -9.75
CA TYR A 300 -9.89 -17.12 -8.37
C TYR A 300 -9.47 -15.65 -8.23
N GLY A 301 -8.78 -15.09 -9.24
CA GLY A 301 -8.25 -13.74 -9.15
C GLY A 301 -7.25 -13.53 -8.01
N THR A 302 -6.59 -14.58 -7.57
CA THR A 302 -5.69 -14.55 -6.41
C THR A 302 -4.52 -13.58 -6.60
N PRO A 303 -3.78 -13.59 -7.74
CA PRO A 303 -2.58 -12.81 -7.89
C PRO A 303 -2.84 -11.32 -8.11
N TYR A 304 -1.89 -10.53 -7.63
CA TYR A 304 -1.66 -9.16 -8.06
C TYR A 304 -0.52 -9.13 -9.08
N PHE A 305 -0.53 -8.08 -9.91
CA PHE A 305 0.50 -7.85 -10.92
C PHE A 305 1.16 -6.49 -10.67
N SER A 306 2.49 -6.49 -10.52
CA SER A 306 3.31 -5.29 -10.53
C SER A 306 3.77 -5.01 -11.94
N ASN A 307 3.43 -3.83 -12.47
CA ASN A 307 3.77 -3.43 -13.83
C ASN A 307 5.12 -2.74 -13.88
N TYR A 308 6.07 -3.33 -14.56
CA TYR A 308 7.40 -2.77 -14.84
C TYR A 308 7.65 -2.55 -16.34
N ILE A 309 6.65 -2.80 -17.21
CA ILE A 309 6.76 -2.60 -18.67
C ILE A 309 6.62 -1.12 -18.99
N ASN A 310 5.51 -0.51 -18.60
CA ASN A 310 5.18 0.89 -18.89
C ASN A 310 5.19 1.77 -17.63
N SER A 311 6.08 1.48 -16.72
CA SER A 311 6.23 2.16 -15.43
C SER A 311 7.63 2.77 -15.32
N ASP A 312 7.75 3.88 -14.59
CA ASP A 312 9.03 4.52 -14.31
C ASP A 312 9.89 3.77 -13.28
N MET A 313 9.46 2.60 -12.83
CA MET A 313 10.09 1.82 -11.76
C MET A 313 10.65 0.51 -12.28
N GLU A 314 11.78 0.11 -11.71
CA GLU A 314 12.40 -1.20 -11.95
C GLU A 314 12.06 -2.16 -10.77
N PRO A 315 12.11 -3.49 -10.98
CA PRO A 315 11.89 -4.46 -9.90
C PRO A 315 12.75 -4.24 -8.66
N SER A 316 13.96 -3.72 -8.85
CA SER A 316 14.87 -3.36 -7.77
C SER A 316 14.40 -2.17 -6.94
N ASP A 317 13.51 -1.31 -7.46
CA ASP A 317 12.96 -0.15 -6.74
C ASP A 317 11.82 -0.53 -5.79
N VAL A 318 11.27 -1.74 -5.91
CA VAL A 318 10.10 -2.19 -5.16
C VAL A 318 10.32 -3.62 -4.70
N ARG A 319 10.94 -3.82 -3.54
CA ARG A 319 11.18 -5.17 -3.05
C ARG A 319 10.34 -5.59 -1.87
N SER A 320 9.89 -4.67 -1.07
CA SER A 320 9.02 -5.03 0.03
C SER A 320 7.60 -4.58 -0.25
N MET A 321 6.71 -5.55 -0.33
CA MET A 321 5.30 -5.30 -0.49
C MET A 321 4.57 -5.82 0.72
N CYS A 322 4.04 -4.89 1.48
CA CYS A 322 3.15 -5.17 2.56
C CYS A 322 1.74 -4.78 2.09
N CYS A 323 0.80 -5.69 2.22
CA CYS A 323 -0.63 -5.44 2.08
C CYS A 323 -1.03 -4.41 0.99
N ARG A 324 -0.65 -4.61 -0.27
CA ARG A 324 -0.89 -3.67 -1.38
C ARG A 324 -0.04 -2.38 -1.31
N LEU A 325 0.89 -2.31 -0.40
CA LEU A 325 1.82 -1.20 -0.33
C LEU A 325 3.00 -1.48 -1.25
N ARG A 326 2.90 -1.03 -2.50
CA ARG A 326 4.07 -0.76 -3.29
C ARG A 326 4.75 0.44 -2.66
N LEU A 327 5.90 0.25 -2.07
CA LEU A 327 6.70 1.33 -1.53
C LEU A 327 7.68 1.80 -2.60
N ASP A 328 7.61 3.06 -2.93
CA ASP A 328 8.61 3.70 -3.76
C ASP A 328 9.91 3.88 -2.95
N LEU A 329 10.88 3.01 -3.21
CA LEU A 329 12.15 2.99 -2.50
C LEU A 329 13.15 4.05 -2.99
N ARG A 330 12.79 4.83 -4.00
CA ARG A 330 13.69 5.87 -4.54
C ARG A 330 14.10 6.89 -3.47
N GLU A 331 13.17 7.27 -2.59
CA GLU A 331 13.48 8.15 -1.46
C GLU A 331 14.37 7.46 -0.41
N LEU A 332 14.13 6.18 -0.12
CA LEU A 332 14.95 5.39 0.80
C LEU A 332 16.37 5.25 0.27
N ARG A 333 16.56 4.98 -1.00
CA ARG A 333 17.88 4.88 -1.63
C ARG A 333 18.66 6.18 -1.59
N LYS A 334 18.00 7.33 -1.75
CA LYS A 334 18.64 8.63 -1.59
C LYS A 334 19.19 8.84 -0.17
N LYS A 335 18.43 8.41 0.84
CA LYS A 335 18.78 8.53 2.26
C LYS A 335 19.93 7.58 2.65
N THR A 336 19.94 6.35 2.13
CA THR A 336 20.89 5.30 2.52
C THR A 336 22.14 5.21 1.65
N GLY A 337 22.27 6.07 0.62
CA GLY A 337 23.44 6.07 -0.30
C GLY A 337 23.54 4.80 -1.16
N GLY A 338 22.44 4.06 -1.35
CA GLY A 338 22.41 2.90 -2.24
C GLY A 338 22.97 1.60 -1.63
N PHE A 339 23.06 1.50 -0.31
CA PHE A 339 23.53 0.26 0.33
C PHE A 339 22.61 -0.93 -0.02
N PHE A 340 23.21 -2.00 -0.50
CA PHE A 340 22.55 -3.29 -0.79
C PHE A 340 21.81 -3.82 0.45
N GLY A 341 20.55 -4.22 0.27
CA GLY A 341 19.72 -4.84 1.32
C GLY A 341 18.81 -3.90 2.11
N SER A 342 19.00 -2.58 2.06
CA SER A 342 18.14 -1.62 2.77
C SER A 342 16.71 -1.56 2.21
N GLY A 343 16.50 -1.93 0.95
CA GLY A 343 15.20 -1.95 0.29
C GLY A 343 14.31 -3.14 0.66
N GLU A 344 14.88 -4.22 1.22
CA GLU A 344 14.11 -5.41 1.61
C GLU A 344 13.50 -5.29 3.00
N SER A 345 14.02 -4.40 3.84
CA SER A 345 13.61 -4.21 5.24
C SER A 345 12.98 -2.84 5.43
N THR A 346 11.79 -2.65 4.89
CA THR A 346 11.03 -1.40 4.97
C THR A 346 9.54 -1.69 5.21
N GLY A 347 8.76 -0.66 5.46
CA GLY A 347 7.33 -0.79 5.72
C GLY A 347 6.71 0.54 6.13
N SER A 348 5.68 0.50 6.96
CA SER A 348 5.03 1.69 7.50
C SER A 348 4.88 1.60 9.01
N VAL A 349 5.25 2.67 9.72
CA VAL A 349 5.05 2.78 11.17
C VAL A 349 3.59 3.03 11.53
N GLY A 350 2.82 3.61 10.63
CA GLY A 350 1.42 3.91 10.84
C GLY A 350 0.79 4.61 9.65
N VAL A 351 -0.53 4.52 9.59
CA VAL A 351 -1.36 5.12 8.54
C VAL A 351 -2.40 6.05 9.17
N VAL A 352 -2.57 7.21 8.58
CA VAL A 352 -3.66 8.15 8.91
C VAL A 352 -4.39 8.52 7.64
N THR A 353 -5.71 8.28 7.61
CA THR A 353 -6.56 8.60 6.45
C THR A 353 -7.36 9.86 6.71
N ILE A 354 -7.31 10.80 5.77
CA ILE A 354 -8.02 12.08 5.82
C ILE A 354 -9.41 11.94 5.21
N ASN A 355 -10.42 12.51 5.87
CA ASN A 355 -11.81 12.58 5.42
C ASN A 355 -11.98 13.74 4.41
N MET A 356 -11.70 13.49 3.14
CA MET A 356 -11.74 14.53 2.10
C MET A 356 -13.14 15.06 1.81
N PRO A 357 -14.22 14.21 1.76
CA PRO A 357 -15.57 14.69 1.53
C PRO A 357 -16.07 15.71 2.55
N ARG A 358 -15.73 15.52 3.83
CA ARG A 358 -16.05 16.47 4.90
C ARG A 358 -15.38 17.80 4.66
N ILE A 359 -14.10 17.82 4.31
CA ILE A 359 -13.35 19.03 4.01
C ILE A 359 -14.06 19.79 2.88
N ALA A 360 -14.42 19.10 1.79
CA ALA A 360 -15.12 19.71 0.67
C ALA A 360 -16.51 20.28 1.04
N TYR A 361 -17.27 19.53 1.83
CA TYR A 361 -18.62 19.94 2.28
C TYR A 361 -18.58 21.20 3.15
N LEU A 362 -17.58 21.34 4.01
CA LEU A 362 -17.41 22.46 4.92
C LEU A 362 -16.70 23.66 4.29
N SER A 363 -16.13 23.52 3.10
CA SER A 363 -15.37 24.57 2.44
C SER A 363 -16.24 25.50 1.63
N SER A 364 -16.05 26.79 1.82
CA SER A 364 -16.74 27.83 1.05
C SER A 364 -16.10 28.09 -0.32
N SER A 365 -14.81 27.77 -0.50
CA SER A 365 -14.02 28.00 -1.69
C SER A 365 -12.89 26.98 -1.81
N LYS A 366 -12.22 26.97 -2.96
CA LYS A 366 -11.03 26.16 -3.21
C LYS A 366 -9.89 26.51 -2.22
N ASP A 367 -9.68 27.78 -1.91
CA ASP A 367 -8.66 28.22 -0.95
C ASP A 367 -8.99 27.76 0.47
N ASP A 368 -10.27 27.83 0.88
CA ASP A 368 -10.71 27.30 2.19
C ASP A 368 -10.52 25.79 2.27
N PHE A 369 -10.73 25.07 1.18
CA PHE A 369 -10.45 23.63 1.09
C PHE A 369 -8.98 23.33 1.39
N TYR A 370 -8.04 24.01 0.74
CA TYR A 370 -6.62 23.79 0.97
C TYR A 370 -6.17 24.18 2.37
N LYS A 371 -6.73 25.26 2.96
CA LYS A 371 -6.45 25.60 4.36
C LYS A 371 -6.87 24.50 5.33
N ARG A 372 -8.06 23.94 5.13
CA ARG A 372 -8.58 22.82 5.94
C ARG A 372 -7.79 21.54 5.73
N LEU A 373 -7.45 21.23 4.47
CA LEU A 373 -6.63 20.07 4.14
C LEU A 373 -5.25 20.17 4.81
N ASN A 374 -4.59 21.31 4.71
CA ASN A 374 -3.28 21.52 5.32
C ASN A 374 -3.33 21.30 6.84
N ARG A 375 -4.38 21.81 7.52
CA ARG A 375 -4.56 21.55 8.93
C ARG A 375 -4.70 20.05 9.24
N MET A 376 -5.49 19.33 8.48
CA MET A 376 -5.65 17.89 8.71
C MET A 376 -4.36 17.12 8.42
N MET A 377 -3.60 17.52 7.40
CA MET A 377 -2.29 16.95 7.10
C MET A 377 -1.29 17.22 8.24
N ASP A 378 -1.26 18.43 8.80
CA ASP A 378 -0.39 18.78 9.94
C ASP A 378 -0.72 17.92 11.19
N ILE A 379 -1.99 17.71 11.47
CA ILE A 379 -2.45 16.83 12.56
C ILE A 379 -2.03 15.38 12.29
N ALA A 380 -2.23 14.90 11.06
CA ALA A 380 -1.84 13.55 10.66
C ALA A 380 -0.32 13.33 10.76
N ALA A 381 0.48 14.26 10.23
CA ALA A 381 1.93 14.19 10.29
C ALA A 381 2.47 14.20 11.73
N ARG A 382 1.90 15.08 12.58
CA ARG A 382 2.26 15.15 14.00
C ARG A 382 1.90 13.86 14.74
N SER A 383 0.73 13.28 14.48
CA SER A 383 0.31 12.01 15.09
C SER A 383 1.26 10.86 14.73
N LEU A 384 1.71 10.82 13.48
CA LEU A 384 2.68 9.81 13.02
C LEU A 384 4.07 10.02 13.62
N LYS A 385 4.51 11.29 13.80
CA LYS A 385 5.76 11.60 14.51
C LYS A 385 5.72 11.15 15.97
N ILE A 386 4.62 11.39 16.66
CA ILE A 386 4.39 10.93 18.04
C ILE A 386 4.41 9.38 18.06
N LYS A 387 3.66 8.72 17.17
CA LYS A 387 3.63 7.25 17.09
C LYS A 387 5.03 6.68 16.88
N ARG A 388 5.80 7.23 15.93
CA ARG A 388 7.18 6.81 15.66
C ARG A 388 8.05 6.91 16.91
N GLY A 389 7.98 8.02 17.64
CA GLY A 389 8.72 8.23 18.89
C GLY A 389 8.38 7.19 19.95
N VAL A 390 7.10 6.90 20.14
CA VAL A 390 6.63 5.91 21.11
C VAL A 390 7.11 4.51 20.76
N ILE A 391 6.91 4.05 19.53
CA ILE A 391 7.31 2.68 19.15
C ILE A 391 8.82 2.53 19.09
N SER A 392 9.59 3.57 18.73
CA SER A 392 11.06 3.53 18.78
C SER A 392 11.56 3.39 20.21
N LYS A 393 10.98 4.14 21.14
CA LYS A 393 11.31 3.98 22.56
C LYS A 393 11.01 2.57 23.08
N LEU A 394 9.85 2.03 22.75
CA LEU A 394 9.46 0.68 23.15
C LEU A 394 10.33 -0.41 22.51
N LEU A 395 10.83 -0.17 21.28
CA LEU A 395 11.81 -1.03 20.62
C LEU A 395 13.15 -1.06 21.42
N GLU A 396 13.62 0.11 21.83
CA GLU A 396 14.84 0.23 22.66
C GLU A 396 14.67 -0.48 24.00
N GLU A 397 13.52 -0.34 24.63
CA GLU A 397 13.17 -1.02 25.89
C GLU A 397 12.94 -2.53 25.73
N GLY A 398 12.93 -3.06 24.49
CA GLY A 398 12.87 -4.49 24.20
C GLY A 398 11.46 -5.08 24.11
N LEU A 399 10.42 -4.25 23.93
CA LEU A 399 9.05 -4.73 23.77
C LEU A 399 8.84 -5.53 22.47
N TYR A 400 9.65 -5.26 21.45
CA TYR A 400 9.62 -5.95 20.15
C TYR A 400 10.95 -6.67 19.88
N PRO A 401 11.24 -7.79 20.55
CA PRO A 401 12.56 -8.40 20.52
C PRO A 401 12.97 -8.93 19.14
N TYR A 402 12.03 -9.48 18.37
CA TYR A 402 12.31 -9.97 17.02
C TYR A 402 12.44 -8.82 16.01
N THR A 403 11.60 -7.81 16.09
CA THR A 403 11.74 -6.59 15.29
C THR A 403 13.08 -5.92 15.55
N LYS A 404 13.51 -5.81 16.81
CA LYS A 404 14.83 -5.26 17.16
C LYS A 404 15.97 -6.08 16.55
N ARG A 405 15.83 -7.41 16.53
CA ARG A 405 16.84 -8.31 15.96
C ARG A 405 16.96 -8.20 14.45
N TYR A 406 15.84 -8.14 13.73
CA TYR A 406 15.82 -8.21 12.27
C TYR A 406 15.77 -6.84 11.56
N LEU A 407 15.25 -5.80 12.19
CA LEU A 407 15.20 -4.44 11.62
C LEU A 407 16.19 -3.48 12.31
N GLY A 408 16.48 -3.68 13.58
CA GLY A 408 17.31 -2.77 14.37
C GLY A 408 16.63 -1.45 14.73
N GLY A 409 15.82 -0.89 13.83
CA GLY A 409 15.11 0.40 13.99
C GLY A 409 14.03 0.61 12.96
N PHE A 410 13.39 1.78 13.02
CA PHE A 410 12.31 2.18 12.09
C PHE A 410 12.74 3.26 11.08
N ASP A 411 14.04 3.52 10.93
CA ASP A 411 14.55 4.61 10.07
C ASP A 411 14.19 4.43 8.58
N ASN A 412 14.04 3.19 8.15
CA ASN A 412 13.66 2.82 6.79
C ASN A 412 12.14 2.64 6.62
N HIS A 413 11.34 2.95 7.63
CA HIS A 413 9.88 2.82 7.58
C HIS A 413 9.22 4.16 7.33
N PHE A 414 8.15 4.15 6.54
CA PHE A 414 7.39 5.34 6.18
C PHE A 414 6.35 5.70 7.25
N SER A 415 6.11 6.99 7.40
CA SER A 415 4.93 7.56 8.03
C SER A 415 3.93 7.83 6.91
N THR A 416 2.77 7.17 6.93
CA THR A 416 1.86 7.09 5.79
C THR A 416 0.64 7.97 6.00
N ILE A 417 0.39 8.90 5.09
CA ILE A 417 -0.84 9.70 5.03
C ILE A 417 -1.65 9.24 3.83
N GLY A 418 -2.90 8.89 4.07
CA GLY A 418 -3.84 8.47 3.04
C GLY A 418 -5.07 9.36 2.97
N LEU A 419 -5.94 9.08 2.02
CA LEU A 419 -7.18 9.82 1.82
C LEU A 419 -8.30 8.90 1.37
N VAL A 420 -9.53 9.37 1.56
CA VAL A 420 -10.74 8.68 1.12
C VAL A 420 -11.72 9.68 0.51
N GLY A 421 -12.48 9.25 -0.51
CA GLY A 421 -13.65 9.96 -0.97
C GLY A 421 -13.41 11.13 -1.93
N MET A 422 -12.39 11.10 -2.78
CA MET A 422 -12.21 12.16 -3.79
C MET A 422 -13.38 12.23 -4.78
N ASN A 423 -14.05 11.12 -5.05
CA ASN A 423 -15.31 11.12 -5.80
C ASN A 423 -16.36 11.99 -5.12
N GLU A 424 -16.55 11.84 -3.82
CA GLU A 424 -17.53 12.61 -3.03
C GLU A 424 -17.05 14.05 -2.76
N VAL A 425 -15.76 14.33 -2.84
CA VAL A 425 -15.25 15.72 -2.92
C VAL A 425 -15.88 16.44 -4.10
N GLY A 426 -15.89 15.81 -5.27
CA GLY A 426 -16.51 16.36 -6.47
C GLY A 426 -17.99 16.67 -6.28
N LEU A 427 -18.72 15.81 -5.59
CA LEU A 427 -20.15 15.98 -5.31
C LEU A 427 -20.45 17.07 -4.28
N ASN A 428 -19.58 17.25 -3.28
CA ASN A 428 -19.81 18.15 -2.14
C ASN A 428 -19.21 19.55 -2.35
N ALA A 429 -18.13 19.68 -3.13
CA ALA A 429 -17.50 20.95 -3.41
C ALA A 429 -18.41 21.83 -4.28
N ASN A 430 -18.74 23.02 -3.80
CA ASN A 430 -19.67 23.95 -4.49
C ASN A 430 -19.13 24.46 -5.83
N TRP A 431 -17.82 24.42 -6.05
CA TRP A 431 -17.14 24.81 -7.29
C TRP A 431 -16.98 23.66 -8.29
N LEU A 432 -17.31 22.41 -7.91
CA LEU A 432 -17.23 21.23 -8.77
C LEU A 432 -18.63 20.71 -9.15
N ARG A 433 -19.39 20.25 -8.17
CA ARG A 433 -20.74 19.69 -8.34
C ARG A 433 -20.81 18.53 -9.34
N ALA A 434 -19.76 17.76 -9.45
CA ALA A 434 -19.64 16.61 -10.35
C ALA A 434 -18.77 15.54 -9.72
N ASP A 435 -19.05 14.27 -9.98
CA ASP A 435 -18.29 13.13 -9.49
C ASP A 435 -16.96 12.93 -10.24
N MET A 436 -16.25 11.84 -9.95
CA MET A 436 -14.94 11.53 -10.54
C MET A 436 -15.00 11.23 -12.05
N THR A 437 -16.17 11.02 -12.63
CA THR A 437 -16.32 10.82 -14.07
C THR A 437 -16.13 12.11 -14.88
N SER A 438 -16.19 13.27 -14.20
CA SER A 438 -16.00 14.59 -14.81
C SER A 438 -14.51 14.97 -14.85
N GLU A 439 -14.04 15.40 -16.02
CA GLU A 439 -12.67 15.93 -16.20
C GLU A 439 -12.32 17.05 -15.21
N LYS A 440 -13.31 17.90 -14.86
CA LYS A 440 -13.13 18.96 -13.88
C LYS A 440 -12.76 18.41 -12.50
N THR A 441 -13.44 17.36 -12.05
CA THR A 441 -13.14 16.71 -10.78
C THR A 441 -11.82 15.92 -10.84
N GLN A 442 -11.53 15.27 -11.95
CA GLN A 442 -10.25 14.58 -12.18
C GLN A 442 -9.08 15.58 -12.13
N LYS A 443 -9.19 16.73 -12.79
CA LYS A 443 -8.18 17.78 -12.74
C LYS A 443 -7.98 18.31 -11.32
N PHE A 444 -9.04 18.60 -10.60
CA PHE A 444 -8.96 19.02 -9.20
C PHE A 444 -8.33 17.95 -8.31
N THR A 445 -8.67 16.68 -8.52
CA THR A 445 -8.04 15.56 -7.80
C THR A 445 -6.54 15.49 -8.03
N LYS A 446 -6.08 15.65 -9.28
CA LYS A 446 -4.64 15.72 -9.60
C LYS A 446 -3.95 16.88 -8.86
N GLU A 447 -4.56 18.06 -8.84
CA GLU A 447 -4.04 19.22 -8.11
C GLU A 447 -3.93 18.93 -6.60
N VAL A 448 -4.95 18.29 -6.01
CA VAL A 448 -4.95 17.91 -4.59
C VAL A 448 -3.88 16.88 -4.28
N LEU A 449 -3.75 15.82 -5.08
CA LEU A 449 -2.72 14.78 -4.86
C LEU A 449 -1.30 15.35 -4.97
N ASN A 450 -1.05 16.22 -5.95
CA ASN A 450 0.24 16.90 -6.07
C ASN A 450 0.51 17.82 -4.87
N HIS A 451 -0.47 18.59 -4.43
CA HIS A 451 -0.35 19.42 -3.24
C HIS A 451 -0.04 18.59 -1.98
N MET A 452 -0.70 17.44 -1.81
CA MET A 452 -0.40 16.54 -0.69
C MET A 452 1.03 15.99 -0.79
N ARG A 453 1.51 15.61 -1.98
CA ARG A 453 2.90 15.17 -2.19
C ARG A 453 3.92 16.25 -1.82
N GLU A 454 3.68 17.49 -2.19
CA GLU A 454 4.53 18.64 -1.81
C GLU A 454 4.58 18.80 -0.28
N ARG A 455 3.41 18.75 0.38
CA ARG A 455 3.35 18.82 1.85
C ARG A 455 4.07 17.65 2.54
N LEU A 456 4.03 16.45 1.99
CA LEU A 456 4.80 15.31 2.52
C LEU A 456 6.30 15.55 2.44
N SER A 457 6.77 16.19 1.37
CA SER A 457 8.17 16.62 1.24
C SER A 457 8.57 17.61 2.34
N ASP A 458 7.68 18.58 2.64
CA ASP A 458 7.89 19.52 3.75
C ASP A 458 8.01 18.79 5.11
N TYR A 459 7.17 17.77 5.35
CA TYR A 459 7.24 16.98 6.58
C TYR A 459 8.51 16.13 6.65
N GLN A 460 9.00 15.59 5.53
CA GLN A 460 10.28 14.88 5.49
C GLN A 460 11.43 15.80 5.90
N GLU A 461 11.43 17.04 5.40
CA GLU A 461 12.41 18.05 5.79
C GLU A 461 12.26 18.44 7.26
N GLN A 462 11.05 18.70 7.73
CA GLN A 462 10.74 19.15 9.10
C GLN A 462 11.08 18.10 10.16
N TYR A 463 10.72 16.85 9.94
CA TYR A 463 10.82 15.78 10.94
C TYR A 463 12.01 14.84 10.76
N GLY A 464 12.64 14.85 9.59
CA GLY A 464 13.74 13.95 9.25
C GLY A 464 13.33 12.50 9.01
N ASP A 465 12.02 12.20 8.95
CA ASP A 465 11.46 10.88 8.74
C ASP A 465 10.99 10.70 7.30
N LEU A 466 10.77 9.47 6.86
CA LEU A 466 10.18 9.16 5.57
C LEU A 466 8.65 9.32 5.64
N TYR A 467 8.07 10.00 4.65
CA TYR A 467 6.63 10.16 4.47
C TYR A 467 6.21 9.70 3.09
N ASN A 468 5.04 9.09 2.97
CA ASN A 468 4.46 8.71 1.69
C ASN A 468 2.95 8.97 1.63
N LEU A 469 2.42 9.05 0.39
CA LEU A 469 1.00 9.22 0.10
C LEU A 469 0.39 7.89 -0.30
N GLU A 470 -0.64 7.47 0.42
CA GLU A 470 -1.30 6.20 0.22
C GLU A 470 -2.69 6.34 -0.40
N ALA A 471 -2.97 5.52 -1.41
CA ALA A 471 -4.34 5.23 -1.77
C ALA A 471 -4.91 4.23 -0.74
N THR A 472 -5.42 4.74 0.37
CA THR A 472 -5.81 3.92 1.52
C THR A 472 -6.84 2.85 1.12
N PRO A 473 -6.59 1.58 1.44
CA PRO A 473 -7.58 0.51 1.29
C PRO A 473 -8.62 0.63 2.40
N ALA A 474 -9.58 1.52 2.22
CA ALA A 474 -10.54 1.90 3.23
C ALA A 474 -11.71 0.92 3.30
N GLU A 475 -11.61 -0.10 4.14
CA GLU A 475 -12.71 -1.03 4.40
C GLU A 475 -13.72 -0.45 5.40
N SER A 476 -13.38 -0.53 6.69
CA SER A 476 -14.21 0.03 7.76
C SER A 476 -14.13 1.55 7.82
N THR A 477 -13.00 2.12 7.43
CA THR A 477 -12.76 3.56 7.44
C THR A 477 -13.74 4.32 6.56
N ALA A 478 -13.96 3.86 5.32
CA ALA A 478 -14.90 4.47 4.39
C ALA A 478 -16.33 4.50 4.93
N TYR A 479 -16.76 3.41 5.57
CA TYR A 479 -18.07 3.31 6.23
C TYR A 479 -18.14 4.18 7.49
N ARG A 480 -17.15 4.08 8.38
CA ARG A 480 -17.10 4.85 9.63
C ARG A 480 -17.20 6.34 9.36
N LEU A 481 -16.36 6.89 8.47
CA LEU A 481 -16.32 8.31 8.18
C LEU A 481 -17.65 8.80 7.56
N ALA A 482 -18.18 8.08 6.57
CA ALA A 482 -19.44 8.42 5.93
C ALA A 482 -20.63 8.37 6.90
N LYS A 483 -20.68 7.37 7.77
CA LYS A 483 -21.72 7.22 8.79
C LYS A 483 -21.72 8.38 9.79
N HIS A 484 -20.53 8.79 10.27
CA HIS A 484 -20.38 9.95 11.14
C HIS A 484 -20.83 11.24 10.46
N ASP A 485 -20.43 11.44 9.20
CA ASP A 485 -20.78 12.63 8.44
C ASP A 485 -22.28 12.70 8.15
N LYS A 486 -22.87 11.60 7.70
CA LYS A 486 -24.31 11.53 7.42
C LYS A 486 -25.17 11.78 8.65
N LYS A 487 -24.73 11.29 9.82
CA LYS A 487 -25.40 11.57 11.09
C LYS A 487 -25.33 13.06 11.48
N ARG A 488 -24.20 13.72 11.24
CA ARG A 488 -23.97 15.12 11.63
C ARG A 488 -24.53 16.10 10.59
N TRP A 489 -24.41 15.76 9.31
CA TRP A 489 -24.87 16.55 8.18
C TRP A 489 -25.68 15.68 7.21
N PRO A 490 -27.00 15.55 7.42
CA PRO A 490 -27.82 14.65 6.57
C PRO A 490 -27.77 14.98 5.06
N LYS A 491 -27.43 16.22 4.69
CA LYS A 491 -27.32 16.67 3.31
C LYS A 491 -25.98 16.39 2.63
N ILE A 492 -24.97 15.92 3.39
CA ILE A 492 -23.69 15.55 2.78
C ILE A 492 -23.89 14.40 1.78
N ARG A 493 -23.24 14.50 0.64
CA ARG A 493 -23.31 13.46 -0.39
C ARG A 493 -22.32 12.36 -0.08
N THR A 494 -22.80 11.13 -0.06
CA THR A 494 -22.03 9.90 0.06
C THR A 494 -22.09 9.13 -1.25
N ALA A 495 -21.32 8.06 -1.40
CA ALA A 495 -21.40 7.17 -2.55
C ALA A 495 -22.75 6.43 -2.59
N GLY A 496 -23.10 5.92 -3.75
CA GLY A 496 -24.37 5.22 -3.99
C GLY A 496 -25.54 6.17 -4.22
N ASN A 497 -26.75 5.61 -4.06
CA ASN A 497 -28.01 6.32 -4.28
C ASN A 497 -28.51 6.98 -2.98
N GLU A 498 -29.50 7.86 -3.11
CA GLU A 498 -30.16 8.44 -1.95
C GLU A 498 -30.93 7.33 -1.19
N GLY A 499 -30.64 7.21 0.11
CA GLY A 499 -31.23 6.17 0.97
C GLY A 499 -30.36 4.94 1.17
N ASP A 500 -29.30 4.78 0.41
CA ASP A 500 -28.31 3.71 0.60
C ASP A 500 -27.59 3.83 1.95
N VAL A 501 -27.04 2.71 2.42
CA VAL A 501 -26.12 2.72 3.57
C VAL A 501 -24.90 3.58 3.20
N PRO A 502 -24.54 4.61 4.00
CA PRO A 502 -23.52 5.56 3.63
C PRO A 502 -22.14 4.93 3.61
N TYR A 503 -21.40 5.16 2.54
CA TYR A 503 -19.97 4.87 2.43
C TYR A 503 -19.28 5.90 1.55
N TYR A 504 -17.96 5.98 1.63
CA TYR A 504 -17.15 6.80 0.73
C TYR A 504 -16.37 5.90 -0.24
N THR A 505 -16.17 6.39 -1.44
CA THR A 505 -15.34 5.72 -2.44
C THR A 505 -13.88 5.72 -1.97
N ASN A 506 -13.16 4.61 -2.21
CA ASN A 506 -11.75 4.53 -1.85
C ASN A 506 -10.94 5.60 -2.58
N SER A 507 -10.10 6.31 -1.85
CA SER A 507 -9.10 7.27 -2.35
C SER A 507 -9.61 8.13 -3.51
N SER A 508 -9.05 7.99 -4.71
CA SER A 508 -9.46 8.69 -5.94
C SER A 508 -10.09 7.75 -6.98
N HIS A 509 -10.61 6.62 -6.54
CA HIS A 509 -11.28 5.67 -7.44
C HIS A 509 -12.56 6.24 -8.02
N LEU A 510 -12.96 5.68 -9.17
CA LEU A 510 -14.27 5.92 -9.77
C LEU A 510 -15.40 5.35 -8.91
N PRO A 511 -16.62 5.89 -9.03
CA PRO A 511 -17.81 5.22 -8.50
C PRO A 511 -17.88 3.78 -9.02
N VAL A 512 -18.09 2.82 -8.12
CA VAL A 512 -18.08 1.39 -8.46
C VAL A 512 -19.15 0.97 -9.47
N GLY A 513 -20.16 1.79 -9.67
CA GLY A 513 -21.24 1.58 -10.63
C GLY A 513 -21.09 2.34 -11.95
N TYR A 514 -19.95 2.98 -12.23
CA TYR A 514 -19.79 3.89 -13.36
C TYR A 514 -19.90 3.21 -14.72
N THR A 515 -19.03 2.25 -15.01
CA THR A 515 -18.93 1.66 -16.34
C THR A 515 -18.74 0.14 -16.29
N ALA A 516 -19.20 -0.53 -17.36
CA ALA A 516 -18.88 -1.93 -17.61
C ALA A 516 -17.66 -2.10 -18.54
N ASP A 517 -17.15 -1.02 -19.13
CA ASP A 517 -15.93 -1.04 -19.95
C ASP A 517 -14.70 -0.80 -19.07
N ILE A 518 -13.83 -1.81 -18.97
CA ILE A 518 -12.62 -1.74 -18.15
C ILE A 518 -11.65 -0.67 -18.67
N PHE A 519 -11.58 -0.45 -19.97
CA PHE A 519 -10.66 0.51 -20.56
C PHE A 519 -11.10 1.95 -20.36
N ASP A 520 -12.43 2.22 -20.35
CA ASP A 520 -12.96 3.53 -19.93
C ASP A 520 -12.56 3.87 -18.49
N ALA A 521 -12.60 2.87 -17.60
CA ALA A 521 -12.17 3.06 -16.22
C ALA A 521 -10.65 3.26 -16.11
N LEU A 522 -9.86 2.47 -16.83
CA LEU A 522 -8.40 2.56 -16.84
C LEU A 522 -7.91 3.88 -17.42
N ASP A 523 -8.55 4.41 -18.48
CA ASP A 523 -8.19 5.71 -19.08
C ASP A 523 -8.30 6.86 -18.09
N ILE A 524 -9.25 6.81 -17.16
CA ILE A 524 -9.39 7.81 -16.08
C ILE A 524 -8.43 7.53 -14.92
N GLN A 525 -8.29 6.26 -14.51
CA GLN A 525 -7.54 5.91 -13.31
C GLN A 525 -6.03 5.93 -13.50
N ASP A 526 -5.54 5.73 -14.72
CA ASP A 526 -4.11 5.62 -15.01
C ASP A 526 -3.31 6.82 -14.50
N GLU A 527 -3.75 8.03 -14.82
CA GLU A 527 -3.08 9.25 -14.41
C GLU A 527 -3.24 9.58 -12.91
N LEU A 528 -4.36 9.17 -12.30
CA LEU A 528 -4.63 9.43 -10.89
C LEU A 528 -3.83 8.49 -10.00
N GLN A 529 -3.77 7.21 -10.35
CA GLN A 529 -3.11 6.20 -9.52
C GLN A 529 -1.59 6.29 -9.56
N THR A 530 -1.00 6.83 -10.61
CA THR A 530 0.45 7.09 -10.68
C THR A 530 0.94 8.21 -9.75
N LEU A 531 0.03 9.03 -9.23
CA LEU A 531 0.35 10.11 -8.29
C LEU A 531 0.56 9.64 -6.84
N TYR A 532 0.14 8.44 -6.52
CA TYR A 532 0.39 7.84 -5.20
C TYR A 532 1.78 7.22 -5.14
N THR A 533 2.40 7.32 -3.96
CA THR A 533 3.68 6.68 -3.67
C THR A 533 3.52 5.37 -2.89
N SER A 534 2.28 5.00 -2.56
CA SER A 534 1.95 3.80 -1.79
C SER A 534 0.49 3.38 -1.99
N GLY A 535 0.21 2.10 -1.79
CA GLY A 535 -1.14 1.54 -1.62
C GLY A 535 -2.08 1.60 -2.82
N THR A 536 -1.63 2.09 -3.97
CA THR A 536 -2.49 2.19 -5.14
C THR A 536 -2.66 0.83 -5.82
N VAL A 537 -3.89 0.51 -6.17
CA VAL A 537 -4.23 -0.71 -6.90
C VAL A 537 -5.50 -0.51 -7.72
N PHE A 538 -5.48 -1.01 -8.95
CA PHE A 538 -6.69 -1.11 -9.77
C PHE A 538 -7.31 -2.50 -9.63
N HIS A 539 -8.56 -2.56 -9.18
CA HIS A 539 -9.34 -3.79 -9.08
C HIS A 539 -10.27 -3.93 -10.27
N ALA A 540 -10.00 -4.87 -11.15
CA ALA A 540 -10.92 -5.24 -12.21
C ALA A 540 -11.98 -6.22 -11.67
N PHE A 541 -13.12 -5.71 -11.20
CA PHE A 541 -14.21 -6.53 -10.70
C PHE A 541 -14.95 -7.21 -11.86
N LEU A 542 -14.91 -8.53 -11.89
CA LEU A 542 -15.54 -9.37 -12.90
C LEU A 542 -16.71 -10.15 -12.27
N GLY A 543 -17.83 -10.28 -12.97
CA GLY A 543 -19.00 -11.01 -12.48
C GLY A 543 -18.79 -12.51 -12.38
N GLU A 544 -17.92 -13.03 -13.24
CA GLU A 544 -17.59 -14.45 -13.31
C GLU A 544 -16.14 -14.64 -13.75
N LYS A 545 -15.68 -15.87 -13.77
CA LYS A 545 -14.35 -16.19 -14.27
C LYS A 545 -14.23 -15.85 -15.76
N LEU A 546 -13.04 -15.49 -16.20
CA LEU A 546 -12.72 -15.35 -17.62
C LEU A 546 -12.83 -16.70 -18.34
N PRO A 547 -13.12 -16.71 -19.66
CA PRO A 547 -13.35 -17.95 -20.41
C PRO A 547 -12.21 -18.97 -20.28
N ASP A 548 -10.98 -18.51 -20.38
CA ASP A 548 -9.78 -19.33 -20.29
C ASP A 548 -8.58 -18.52 -19.81
N TRP A 549 -7.45 -19.22 -19.65
CA TRP A 549 -6.20 -18.61 -19.23
C TRP A 549 -5.63 -17.62 -20.26
N LYS A 550 -5.90 -17.82 -21.56
CA LYS A 550 -5.43 -16.93 -22.65
C LYS A 550 -6.12 -15.58 -22.58
N ALA A 551 -7.41 -15.55 -22.25
CA ALA A 551 -8.16 -14.32 -22.04
C ALA A 551 -7.60 -13.52 -20.85
N ALA A 552 -7.26 -14.21 -19.76
CA ALA A 552 -6.62 -13.59 -18.60
C ALA A 552 -5.21 -13.05 -18.94
N ALA A 553 -4.38 -13.85 -19.60
CA ALA A 553 -3.04 -13.45 -20.03
C ALA A 553 -3.08 -12.23 -20.96
N LYS A 554 -4.00 -12.26 -21.95
CA LYS A 554 -4.19 -11.14 -22.89
C LYS A 554 -4.60 -9.86 -22.17
N LEU A 555 -5.53 -9.93 -21.21
CA LEU A 555 -5.99 -8.76 -20.46
C LEU A 555 -4.86 -8.21 -19.59
N VAL A 556 -4.16 -9.05 -18.82
CA VAL A 556 -3.02 -8.64 -17.98
C VAL A 556 -1.93 -7.98 -18.83
N ARG A 557 -1.59 -8.59 -19.97
CA ARG A 557 -0.61 -8.03 -20.91
C ARG A 557 -1.06 -6.69 -21.51
N THR A 558 -2.32 -6.60 -21.94
CA THR A 558 -2.88 -5.36 -22.51
C THR A 558 -2.81 -4.21 -21.50
N ILE A 559 -3.14 -4.47 -20.24
CA ILE A 559 -3.03 -3.46 -19.18
C ILE A 559 -1.56 -3.05 -18.99
N ALA A 560 -0.65 -4.02 -18.86
CA ALA A 560 0.76 -3.74 -18.62
C ALA A 560 1.43 -2.92 -19.75
N GLU A 561 1.09 -3.21 -21.00
CA GLU A 561 1.69 -2.55 -22.17
C GLU A 561 1.10 -1.17 -22.48
N ASN A 562 -0.16 -0.90 -22.10
CA ASN A 562 -0.87 0.32 -22.49
C ASN A 562 -1.07 1.33 -21.36
N TYR A 563 -0.86 0.95 -20.11
CA TYR A 563 -1.11 1.79 -18.94
C TYR A 563 0.12 1.89 -18.04
N LYS A 564 0.32 3.07 -17.44
CA LYS A 564 1.38 3.33 -16.45
C LYS A 564 1.03 2.84 -15.05
N LEU A 565 -0.19 2.38 -14.89
CA LEU A 565 -0.75 1.84 -13.66
C LEU A 565 0.22 0.84 -13.02
N PRO A 566 0.71 1.11 -11.80
CA PRO A 566 1.81 0.33 -11.23
C PRO A 566 1.40 -1.02 -10.69
N TYR A 567 0.11 -1.18 -10.31
CA TYR A 567 -0.36 -2.35 -9.57
C TYR A 567 -1.84 -2.62 -9.81
N TYR A 568 -2.16 -3.83 -10.22
CA TYR A 568 -3.54 -4.19 -10.55
C TYR A 568 -3.81 -5.67 -10.34
N THR A 569 -5.09 -6.04 -10.31
CA THR A 569 -5.54 -7.42 -10.17
C THR A 569 -6.88 -7.62 -10.89
N LEU A 570 -7.10 -8.82 -11.41
CA LEU A 570 -8.38 -9.26 -11.90
C LEU A 570 -9.15 -9.90 -10.75
N SER A 571 -10.40 -9.54 -10.56
CA SER A 571 -11.18 -9.92 -9.37
C SER A 571 -12.53 -10.54 -9.76
N PRO A 572 -12.54 -11.82 -10.22
CA PRO A 572 -13.78 -12.54 -10.49
C PRO A 572 -14.54 -12.79 -9.18
N THR A 573 -15.86 -12.82 -9.26
CA THR A 573 -16.73 -13.31 -8.20
C THR A 573 -16.94 -14.80 -8.35
N TYR A 574 -16.91 -15.56 -7.26
CA TYR A 574 -17.19 -16.98 -7.25
C TYR A 574 -17.90 -17.42 -5.96
N SER A 575 -18.48 -18.59 -5.98
CA SER A 575 -19.18 -19.16 -4.83
C SER A 575 -18.63 -20.53 -4.48
N ILE A 576 -18.70 -20.90 -3.20
CA ILE A 576 -18.26 -22.20 -2.70
C ILE A 576 -19.44 -22.92 -2.06
N CYS A 577 -19.74 -24.10 -2.54
CA CYS A 577 -20.63 -25.06 -1.88
C CYS A 577 -19.80 -26.04 -1.05
N LYS A 578 -20.20 -26.31 0.19
CA LYS A 578 -19.47 -27.23 1.07
C LYS A 578 -19.36 -28.66 0.53
N GLU A 579 -20.36 -29.09 -0.26
CA GLU A 579 -20.41 -30.45 -0.82
C GLU A 579 -19.90 -30.52 -2.28
N HIS A 580 -20.11 -29.44 -3.07
CA HIS A 580 -19.83 -29.45 -4.51
C HIS A 580 -18.65 -28.52 -4.91
N GLY A 581 -18.02 -27.85 -3.93
CA GLY A 581 -16.86 -27.00 -4.15
C GLY A 581 -17.17 -25.72 -4.94
N TYR A 582 -16.31 -25.36 -5.87
CA TYR A 582 -16.31 -24.13 -6.63
C TYR A 582 -17.48 -24.01 -7.62
N LEU A 583 -18.12 -22.84 -7.62
CA LEU A 583 -19.15 -22.43 -8.57
C LEU A 583 -18.77 -21.06 -9.14
N ALA A 584 -18.79 -20.87 -10.46
CA ALA A 584 -18.48 -19.60 -11.10
C ALA A 584 -19.58 -18.57 -10.85
N GLY A 585 -19.19 -17.31 -10.58
CA GLY A 585 -20.10 -16.18 -10.37
C GLY A 585 -20.80 -16.20 -9.00
N GLU A 586 -21.75 -15.27 -8.84
CA GLU A 586 -22.58 -15.14 -7.65
C GLU A 586 -23.74 -16.17 -7.67
N VAL A 587 -23.55 -17.28 -7.00
CA VAL A 587 -24.52 -18.37 -6.87
C VAL A 587 -24.95 -18.49 -5.42
N LYS A 588 -26.11 -17.95 -5.03
CA LYS A 588 -26.60 -17.94 -3.62
C LYS A 588 -27.01 -19.31 -3.11
N VAL A 589 -27.47 -20.18 -4.00
CA VAL A 589 -27.96 -21.52 -3.68
C VAL A 589 -27.34 -22.52 -4.65
N CYS A 590 -26.68 -23.53 -4.14
CA CYS A 590 -26.05 -24.57 -4.97
C CYS A 590 -27.08 -25.22 -5.93
N PRO A 591 -26.82 -25.26 -7.23
CA PRO A 591 -27.75 -25.87 -8.19
C PRO A 591 -27.92 -27.37 -7.98
N HIS A 592 -26.95 -28.03 -7.34
CA HIS A 592 -26.95 -29.49 -7.12
C HIS A 592 -27.64 -29.89 -5.82
N CYS A 593 -27.17 -29.42 -4.66
CA CYS A 593 -27.72 -29.84 -3.35
C CYS A 593 -28.72 -28.85 -2.71
N LYS A 594 -28.95 -27.69 -3.35
CA LYS A 594 -29.85 -26.62 -2.85
C LYS A 594 -29.42 -26.01 -1.51
N ALA A 595 -28.20 -26.27 -1.06
CA ALA A 595 -27.65 -25.63 0.13
C ALA A 595 -27.21 -24.19 -0.19
N LYS A 596 -27.21 -23.32 0.83
CA LYS A 596 -26.64 -21.98 0.74
C LYS A 596 -25.15 -22.06 0.49
N THR A 597 -24.64 -21.24 -0.39
CA THR A 597 -23.22 -21.14 -0.72
C THR A 597 -22.54 -19.99 0.02
N GLU A 598 -21.22 -20.00 0.07
CA GLU A 598 -20.41 -18.88 0.48
C GLU A 598 -19.98 -18.12 -0.79
N ILE A 599 -20.41 -16.85 -0.92
CA ILE A 599 -20.04 -16.00 -2.07
C ILE A 599 -18.75 -15.28 -1.73
N TYR A 600 -17.75 -15.37 -2.61
CA TYR A 600 -16.45 -14.76 -2.44
C TYR A 600 -16.26 -13.63 -3.47
N SER A 601 -15.91 -12.47 -2.99
CA SER A 601 -15.47 -11.35 -3.79
C SER A 601 -14.35 -10.61 -3.08
N ARG A 602 -13.56 -9.84 -3.82
CA ARG A 602 -12.47 -9.04 -3.25
C ARG A 602 -13.05 -7.81 -2.56
N ILE A 603 -12.81 -7.67 -1.26
CA ILE A 603 -13.31 -6.51 -0.52
C ILE A 603 -12.54 -5.24 -0.89
N THR A 604 -11.27 -5.18 -0.58
CA THR A 604 -10.34 -4.11 -1.01
C THR A 604 -8.91 -4.62 -1.23
N GLY A 605 -8.61 -5.87 -0.99
CA GLY A 605 -7.27 -6.40 -1.16
C GLY A 605 -7.15 -7.90 -1.00
N TYR A 606 -8.15 -8.51 -0.45
CA TYR A 606 -8.20 -9.96 -0.29
C TYR A 606 -9.62 -10.45 -0.45
N TYR A 607 -9.76 -11.71 -0.82
CA TYR A 607 -11.04 -12.37 -0.97
C TYR A 607 -11.63 -12.71 0.39
N ARG A 608 -12.94 -12.51 0.52
CA ARG A 608 -13.69 -12.77 1.73
C ARG A 608 -15.12 -13.14 1.39
N PRO A 609 -15.76 -14.03 2.19
CA PRO A 609 -17.20 -14.23 2.07
C PRO A 609 -17.96 -12.91 2.19
N VAL A 610 -18.71 -12.55 1.16
CA VAL A 610 -19.46 -11.28 1.09
C VAL A 610 -20.37 -11.09 2.27
N GLN A 611 -21.01 -12.17 2.73
CA GLN A 611 -21.91 -12.16 3.88
C GLN A 611 -21.26 -11.74 5.22
N ASN A 612 -19.92 -11.69 5.26
CA ASN A 612 -19.16 -11.28 6.45
C ASN A 612 -18.68 -9.82 6.39
N TRP A 613 -19.04 -9.08 5.35
CA TRP A 613 -18.63 -7.69 5.19
C TRP A 613 -19.44 -6.74 6.07
N ASN A 614 -18.87 -5.56 6.37
CA ASN A 614 -19.63 -4.52 7.05
C ASN A 614 -20.71 -3.91 6.13
N ASP A 615 -21.70 -3.24 6.72
CA ASP A 615 -22.87 -2.75 5.98
C ASP A 615 -22.50 -1.80 4.83
N GLY A 616 -21.50 -0.92 5.02
CA GLY A 616 -21.05 0.00 3.97
C GLY A 616 -20.39 -0.73 2.80
N LYS A 617 -19.61 -1.78 3.07
CA LYS A 617 -19.01 -2.61 2.02
C LYS A 617 -20.03 -3.54 1.34
N LEU A 618 -21.04 -4.00 2.05
CA LEU A 618 -22.18 -4.71 1.45
C LEU A 618 -22.93 -3.79 0.48
N GLN A 619 -23.14 -2.52 0.85
CA GLN A 619 -23.77 -1.54 -0.04
C GLN A 619 -22.90 -1.25 -1.26
N GLU A 620 -21.59 -1.06 -1.07
CA GLU A 620 -20.65 -0.89 -2.18
C GLU A 620 -20.70 -2.08 -3.14
N TYR A 621 -20.72 -3.31 -2.61
CA TYR A 621 -20.84 -4.53 -3.41
C TYR A 621 -22.16 -4.55 -4.24
N ALA A 622 -23.27 -4.19 -3.60
CA ALA A 622 -24.56 -4.10 -4.28
C ALA A 622 -24.59 -3.04 -5.40
N ASN A 623 -23.78 -1.98 -5.26
CA ASN A 623 -23.69 -0.90 -6.24
C ASN A 623 -22.62 -1.16 -7.33
N ARG A 624 -21.81 -2.23 -7.21
CA ARG A 624 -20.76 -2.56 -8.20
C ARG A 624 -21.38 -2.89 -9.55
N LYS A 625 -20.80 -2.30 -10.57
CA LYS A 625 -21.01 -2.69 -11.96
C LYS A 625 -19.76 -3.46 -12.39
N GLU A 626 -19.96 -4.71 -12.73
CA GLU A 626 -18.91 -5.60 -13.15
C GLU A 626 -18.45 -5.28 -14.57
N TYR A 627 -17.14 -5.44 -14.82
CA TYR A 627 -16.58 -5.19 -16.14
C TYR A 627 -16.94 -6.32 -17.12
N ASP A 628 -17.46 -5.95 -18.27
CA ASP A 628 -17.71 -6.84 -19.40
C ASP A 628 -16.51 -6.83 -20.35
N ILE A 629 -15.62 -7.77 -20.19
CA ILE A 629 -14.35 -7.81 -20.93
C ILE A 629 -14.61 -8.07 -22.43
N ALA A 630 -15.63 -8.83 -22.77
CA ALA A 630 -15.96 -9.15 -24.16
C ALA A 630 -16.40 -7.92 -24.97
N ASN A 631 -17.05 -6.96 -24.30
CA ASN A 631 -17.55 -5.73 -24.91
C ASN A 631 -16.70 -4.51 -24.60
N SER A 632 -15.60 -4.65 -23.85
CA SER A 632 -14.67 -3.57 -23.54
C SER A 632 -13.78 -3.24 -24.74
N CYS A 633 -13.55 -1.95 -25.01
CA CYS A 633 -12.86 -1.46 -26.20
C CYS A 633 -11.65 -0.58 -25.84
N LEU A 634 -10.43 -1.05 -26.15
CA LEU A 634 -9.22 -0.26 -25.99
C LEU A 634 -9.18 0.88 -27.04
N LYS A 635 -9.21 2.12 -26.56
CA LYS A 635 -9.19 3.34 -27.39
C LYS A 635 -7.77 3.87 -27.65
N LYS A 636 -6.82 3.55 -26.75
CA LYS A 636 -5.41 3.94 -26.91
C LYS A 636 -4.81 3.15 -28.07
N PRO A 637 -4.06 3.79 -28.99
CA PRO A 637 -3.29 3.06 -29.97
C PRO A 637 -2.27 2.21 -29.20
N THR A 638 -2.21 0.92 -29.54
CA THR A 638 -1.16 0.02 -29.04
C THR A 638 0.16 0.70 -29.37
N SER A 639 0.95 1.07 -28.36
CA SER A 639 2.31 1.52 -28.59
C SER A 639 3.05 0.32 -29.17
N ALA A 640 3.14 0.26 -30.50
CA ALA A 640 3.98 -0.70 -31.16
C ALA A 640 5.37 -0.53 -30.57
N VAL A 641 5.90 -1.60 -29.99
CA VAL A 641 7.33 -1.71 -29.71
C VAL A 641 8.01 -1.49 -31.05
N VAL A 642 8.54 -0.29 -31.28
CA VAL A 642 9.38 -0.01 -32.43
C VAL A 642 10.68 -0.75 -32.16
N THR A 643 10.74 -1.98 -32.64
CA THR A 643 11.99 -2.66 -32.87
C THR A 643 12.77 -1.80 -33.86
N LEU A 644 13.92 -1.33 -33.42
CA LEU A 644 14.92 -0.63 -34.22
C LEU A 644 15.47 -1.55 -35.31
N SER A 645 14.71 -1.76 -36.37
CA SER A 645 15.17 -2.27 -37.62
C SER A 645 14.20 -1.79 -38.69
N ASN A 646 14.59 -0.73 -39.33
CA ASN A 646 14.26 -0.17 -40.64
C ASN A 646 14.01 1.35 -40.54
N MET A 647 15.12 2.10 -40.58
CA MET A 647 15.12 3.47 -41.06
C MET A 647 16.03 3.49 -42.29
N ASP A 648 15.42 3.40 -43.43
CA ASP A 648 15.97 3.94 -44.64
C ASP A 648 14.99 4.97 -45.20
N GLU A 649 15.51 6.18 -45.28
CA GLU A 649 15.24 7.29 -46.20
C GLU A 649 13.79 7.76 -46.44
N GLU A 650 13.48 9.00 -45.98
CA GLU A 650 13.26 10.09 -46.94
C GLU A 650 13.34 11.47 -46.22
N ASN A 651 14.14 12.35 -46.79
CA ASN A 651 14.42 13.72 -46.38
C ASN A 651 13.27 14.66 -46.76
N GLU A 652 12.85 15.52 -45.78
CA GLU A 652 12.55 16.92 -46.12
C GLU A 652 13.06 17.84 -45.02
N THR A 653 14.02 18.67 -45.39
CA THR A 653 14.69 19.67 -44.59
C THR A 653 13.82 20.90 -44.42
N ILE A 654 13.50 21.24 -43.19
CA ILE A 654 13.20 22.60 -42.76
C ILE A 654 14.28 22.99 -41.73
N SER A 655 15.16 23.88 -42.14
CA SER A 655 16.21 24.43 -41.30
C SER A 655 15.64 25.43 -40.30
N VAL A 656 15.64 25.04 -39.02
CA VAL A 656 15.55 25.95 -37.88
C VAL A 656 16.94 25.92 -37.23
N GLU A 657 17.62 27.06 -37.18
CA GLU A 657 18.89 27.21 -36.47
C GLU A 657 18.69 26.85 -35.00
N GLU A 658 19.26 25.72 -34.56
CA GLU A 658 19.30 25.35 -33.15
C GLU A 658 20.28 26.26 -32.39
N PRO A 659 19.92 26.76 -31.19
CA PRO A 659 20.84 27.51 -30.35
C PRO A 659 22.08 26.68 -30.00
N GLU A 660 23.26 27.27 -30.05
CA GLU A 660 24.55 26.58 -29.89
C GLU A 660 24.70 25.80 -28.57
N GLU A 661 23.96 26.13 -27.53
CA GLU A 661 24.00 25.49 -26.25
C GLU A 661 22.64 25.57 -25.50
N ILE A 662 22.10 24.44 -25.11
CA ILE A 662 20.87 24.37 -24.29
C ILE A 662 21.16 23.63 -22.98
N ARG A 663 20.63 24.13 -21.88
CA ARG A 663 20.70 23.49 -20.56
C ARG A 663 19.30 23.15 -20.05
N TYR A 664 19.04 21.87 -19.73
CA TYR A 664 17.80 21.39 -19.13
C TYR A 664 18.08 21.00 -17.69
N LEU A 665 17.36 21.59 -16.73
CA LEU A 665 17.39 21.16 -15.35
C LEU A 665 16.17 20.26 -15.10
N PHE A 666 16.40 18.96 -15.03
CA PHE A 666 15.37 17.99 -14.69
C PHE A 666 15.12 18.01 -13.18
N THR A 667 13.88 18.27 -12.81
CA THR A 667 13.41 18.34 -11.43
C THR A 667 12.23 17.40 -11.24
N THR A 668 11.87 17.08 -9.99
CA THR A 668 10.60 16.47 -9.65
C THR A 668 9.94 17.28 -8.54
N LYS A 669 8.62 17.20 -8.44
CA LYS A 669 7.83 17.98 -7.47
C LYS A 669 8.16 17.63 -6.01
N THR A 670 8.73 16.47 -5.77
CA THR A 670 9.08 15.96 -4.42
C THR A 670 10.58 16.02 -4.10
N CYS A 671 11.39 16.67 -4.93
CA CYS A 671 12.85 16.67 -4.79
C CYS A 671 13.36 17.84 -3.95
N PRO A 672 13.79 17.67 -2.70
CA PRO A 672 14.30 18.77 -1.85
C PRO A 672 15.60 19.39 -2.42
N ASN A 673 16.45 18.59 -3.04
CA ASN A 673 17.72 19.04 -3.63
C ASN A 673 17.54 19.85 -4.93
N CYS A 674 16.34 19.85 -5.53
CA CYS A 674 16.06 20.63 -6.73
C CYS A 674 16.01 22.13 -6.45
N LYS A 675 15.61 22.52 -5.25
CA LYS A 675 15.66 23.92 -4.80
C LYS A 675 17.10 24.41 -4.68
N LEU A 676 17.95 23.62 -4.03
CA LEU A 676 19.41 23.89 -3.95
C LEU A 676 20.08 23.97 -5.32
N ALA A 677 19.70 23.08 -6.24
CA ALA A 677 20.23 23.11 -7.61
C ALA A 677 19.86 24.41 -8.36
N LYS A 678 18.64 24.90 -8.17
CA LYS A 678 18.19 26.20 -8.72
C LYS A 678 18.94 27.37 -8.09
N GLU A 679 19.19 27.33 -6.79
CA GLU A 679 19.99 28.33 -6.08
C GLU A 679 21.45 28.36 -6.60
N TYR A 680 22.07 27.20 -6.82
CA TYR A 680 23.42 27.12 -7.37
C TYR A 680 23.51 27.63 -8.81
N LEU A 681 22.54 27.36 -9.66
CA LEU A 681 22.48 27.81 -11.04
C LEU A 681 22.26 29.34 -11.15
N GLY A 682 21.61 29.96 -10.16
CA GLY A 682 21.44 31.40 -10.05
C GLY A 682 20.94 32.06 -11.34
N SER A 683 21.74 32.93 -11.93
CA SER A 683 21.44 33.68 -13.17
C SER A 683 21.81 32.94 -14.45
N MET A 684 22.31 31.70 -14.40
CA MET A 684 22.58 30.91 -15.61
C MET A 684 21.28 30.64 -16.37
N ASN A 685 21.39 30.64 -17.70
CA ASN A 685 20.26 30.36 -18.56
C ASN A 685 20.01 28.83 -18.63
N TYR A 686 18.87 28.36 -18.14
CA TYR A 686 18.47 26.95 -18.20
C TYR A 686 16.93 26.82 -18.25
N ILE A 687 16.49 25.72 -18.81
CA ILE A 687 15.06 25.36 -18.91
C ILE A 687 14.75 24.35 -17.82
N VAL A 688 13.81 24.65 -16.94
CA VAL A 688 13.33 23.71 -15.92
C VAL A 688 12.39 22.72 -16.57
N MET A 689 12.70 21.44 -16.46
CA MET A 689 11.87 20.34 -16.95
C MET A 689 11.44 19.49 -15.75
N ASP A 690 10.15 19.35 -15.56
CA ASP A 690 9.65 18.32 -14.66
C ASP A 690 9.88 16.97 -15.30
N ALA A 691 10.68 16.11 -14.66
CA ALA A 691 11.06 14.81 -15.23
C ALA A 691 9.87 13.85 -15.36
N GLU A 692 8.83 14.05 -14.55
CA GLU A 692 7.60 13.26 -14.58
C GLU A 692 6.68 13.72 -15.73
N GLU A 693 6.62 15.03 -16.00
CA GLU A 693 5.83 15.61 -17.09
C GLU A 693 6.53 15.52 -18.46
N ASN A 694 7.85 15.38 -18.47
CA ASN A 694 8.68 15.33 -19.68
C ASN A 694 9.47 14.02 -19.79
N ALA A 695 8.77 12.90 -19.57
CA ALA A 695 9.37 11.56 -19.52
C ALA A 695 10.14 11.19 -20.80
N GLU A 696 9.67 11.57 -21.98
CA GLU A 696 10.36 11.32 -23.25
C GLU A 696 11.73 12.01 -23.31
N LEU A 697 11.79 13.26 -22.86
CA LEU A 697 13.04 14.02 -22.86
C LEU A 697 14.00 13.52 -21.77
N ALA A 698 13.46 13.11 -20.63
CA ALA A 698 14.22 12.47 -19.56
C ALA A 698 14.82 11.12 -20.02
N LEU A 699 14.06 10.31 -20.75
CA LEU A 699 14.53 9.08 -21.40
C LEU A 699 15.58 9.34 -22.47
N LYS A 700 15.35 10.31 -23.35
CA LYS A 700 16.31 10.71 -24.41
C LYS A 700 17.68 11.01 -23.82
N TYR A 701 17.73 11.73 -22.71
CA TYR A 701 18.97 12.08 -22.03
C TYR A 701 19.36 11.11 -20.92
N LYS A 702 18.66 9.96 -20.77
CA LYS A 702 18.91 8.95 -19.73
C LYS A 702 19.02 9.57 -18.33
N VAL A 703 18.09 10.47 -18.00
CA VAL A 703 17.99 11.09 -16.68
C VAL A 703 17.33 10.08 -15.74
N ARG A 704 18.03 9.70 -14.67
CA ARG A 704 17.58 8.66 -13.73
C ARG A 704 17.27 9.18 -12.33
N GLN A 705 17.59 10.44 -12.04
CA GLN A 705 17.30 11.08 -10.74
C GLN A 705 17.22 12.60 -10.88
N ALA A 706 16.54 13.25 -9.96
CA ALA A 706 16.47 14.71 -9.84
C ALA A 706 17.24 15.20 -8.59
N PRO A 707 17.86 16.36 -8.64
CA PRO A 707 18.07 17.20 -9.82
C PRO A 707 19.15 16.62 -10.76
N THR A 708 18.93 16.72 -12.05
CA THR A 708 19.97 16.47 -13.07
C THR A 708 20.00 17.63 -14.06
N LEU A 709 21.15 18.25 -14.22
CA LEU A 709 21.39 19.23 -15.27
C LEU A 709 21.94 18.53 -16.50
N VAL A 710 21.25 18.67 -17.62
CA VAL A 710 21.71 18.19 -18.93
C VAL A 710 22.10 19.38 -19.78
N ARG A 711 23.36 19.48 -20.12
CA ARG A 711 23.89 20.46 -21.05
C ARG A 711 24.03 19.83 -22.44
N VAL A 712 23.36 20.40 -23.41
CA VAL A 712 23.44 19.97 -24.81
C VAL A 712 24.20 21.01 -25.57
N ASN A 713 25.31 20.62 -26.20
CA ASN A 713 26.17 21.49 -27.02
C ASN A 713 26.54 20.75 -28.30
N LYS A 714 26.16 21.30 -29.45
CA LYS A 714 26.45 20.74 -30.80
C LYS A 714 26.13 19.25 -30.91
N GLY A 715 24.95 18.84 -30.41
CA GLY A 715 24.48 17.45 -30.47
C GLY A 715 25.06 16.49 -29.41
N GLN A 716 26.04 16.93 -28.63
CA GLN A 716 26.57 16.15 -27.49
C GLN A 716 25.90 16.56 -26.18
N SER A 717 25.55 15.60 -25.36
CA SER A 717 24.91 15.85 -24.05
C SER A 717 25.85 15.46 -22.89
N TYR A 718 25.98 16.36 -21.93
CA TYR A 718 26.73 16.19 -20.70
C TYR A 718 25.77 16.25 -19.51
N LYS A 719 25.91 15.34 -18.53
CA LYS A 719 25.01 15.25 -17.37
C LYS A 719 25.74 15.53 -16.08
N TYR A 720 25.12 16.35 -15.23
CA TYR A 720 25.55 16.65 -13.87
C TYR A 720 24.44 16.23 -12.92
N VAL A 721 24.70 15.15 -12.19
CA VAL A 721 23.66 14.41 -11.44
C VAL A 721 23.76 14.75 -9.97
N GLY A 722 22.66 15.28 -9.40
CA GLY A 722 22.60 15.73 -8.01
C GLY A 722 23.12 17.15 -7.77
N ALA A 723 22.65 17.80 -6.71
CA ALA A 723 23.00 19.17 -6.36
C ALA A 723 24.52 19.41 -6.21
N PRO A 724 25.32 18.49 -5.63
CA PRO A 724 26.78 18.69 -5.55
C PRO A 724 27.48 18.73 -6.91
N ALA A 725 27.07 17.89 -7.86
CA ALA A 725 27.66 17.89 -9.20
C ALA A 725 27.26 19.15 -10.00
N ILE A 726 26.04 19.64 -9.81
CA ILE A 726 25.56 20.89 -10.41
C ILE A 726 26.34 22.08 -9.83
N ARG A 727 26.56 22.13 -8.53
CA ARG A 727 27.37 23.13 -7.87
C ARG A 727 28.79 23.17 -8.43
N LYS A 728 29.44 22.01 -8.55
CA LYS A 728 30.79 21.89 -9.12
C LYS A 728 30.83 22.41 -10.56
N TYR A 729 29.85 22.07 -11.37
CA TYR A 729 29.71 22.58 -12.73
C TYR A 729 29.63 24.11 -12.78
N VAL A 730 28.86 24.73 -11.90
CA VAL A 730 28.71 26.18 -11.80
C VAL A 730 30.05 26.83 -11.42
N GLU A 731 30.75 26.30 -10.42
CA GLU A 731 32.05 26.74 -9.94
C GLU A 731 33.12 26.66 -11.07
N GLU A 732 33.15 25.53 -11.80
CA GLU A 732 34.06 25.35 -12.93
C GLU A 732 33.74 26.29 -14.11
N THR A 733 32.45 26.52 -14.37
CA THR A 733 32.03 27.42 -15.46
C THR A 733 32.30 28.90 -15.12
N ALA A 734 32.20 29.28 -13.86
CA ALA A 734 32.55 30.63 -13.39
C ALA A 734 34.06 30.91 -13.50
N LEU A 735 34.91 29.90 -13.27
CA LEU A 735 36.37 30.00 -13.41
C LEU A 735 36.82 30.12 -14.84
N VAL A 736 36.04 29.63 -15.80
CA VAL A 736 36.39 29.73 -17.26
C VAL A 736 35.93 31.08 -17.85
N ASN A 737 34.95 31.75 -17.23
CA ASN A 737 34.41 33.04 -17.69
C ASN A 737 34.98 34.25 -16.90
N ALA A 738 35.87 34.03 -15.93
CA ALA A 738 36.64 35.03 -15.20
C ALA A 738 38.08 35.12 -15.75
#